data_23a37091bc4f1d3a3198aa4f2e10b234
#
_entry.id   23a37091bc4f1d3a3198aa4f2e10b234
#
_cell.length_a   1.000
_cell.length_b   1.000
_cell.length_c   1.000
_cell.angle_alpha   90.00
_cell.angle_beta   90.00
_cell.angle_gamma   90.00
#
_symmetry.space_group_name_H-M   'P 1'
#
loop_
_entity.id
_entity.type
_entity.pdbx_description
1 polymer ?
#
loop_
_entity_poly.entity_id
_entity_poly.type
_entity_poly.pdbx_seq_one_letter_code
_entity_poly.pdbx_strand_id
1 'polypeptide(L)'
;THCISSAASDVYKRQGEDGASSTYIRMKSNASAQCGIRADHIKLPAGSTEAEITNKIRGLNEDPSVDGILVQLPLGDHIDSEAERRITEEVTPRKDVDGFHTINIGQLASRACNPQFVPCTPAGILRLLETVCSNDLSGKFAVVMGRSDIVGNPVSHLLRSRNCTVTQMHRYSTNVQEILAMADIVVVAIGQPGFVQGSWLKKGAVVIDVGINYVPDATKKSGERLIGDVDFASALPVVSAITPVPGGVGPMTVAMLMENVLIAATRRAEYEASHPRGVTTLNPLTIQRPVPSDIEIARAQVPKTLNTLAQEIGILPSELELYGNTKAKVSCEILDRLSSRVNGKYIVVAGITPTPLGEGKSTTTIGLAQALGGHLRRPAFACVRQPSQGPTFGIKGGAAGGGYSQVIPMEEFNLHLTGDNHAVMAANNLLAAAIDTRMFHEATQSDTALYDRLTPCQKGVRKFAPVMLKRLRKLQIHKTDPDALTEDERRRFARLDIDPASVTWRRVVDTNDRYLRQITIGEAPTEKGFTRKTGFDIAVASECMAVLALSRDLSDLRERLGNMVIGSNKQGEPITADDLGVGGALAVLMRDAIKPNLMQTLEGTPVFVHAGPFANIAHGNSSILADAIALKLAGREADEPAESAGYVITEAGFGADIGMEKFCNIKCRESGLVP
;
A
#
# COMPACT_ATOMS: atom_id res chain seq x y z
N THR A 1 -3.59 -10.25 9.55
CA THR A 1 -3.27 -11.42 8.71
C THR A 1 -4.00 -11.24 7.40
N HIS A 2 -3.35 -10.65 6.40
CA HIS A 2 -3.94 -10.45 5.08
C HIS A 2 -3.69 -11.72 4.28
N CYS A 3 -4.76 -12.41 3.88
CA CYS A 3 -4.70 -13.50 2.91
C CYS A 3 -4.32 -12.92 1.54
N ILE A 4 -3.06 -13.11 1.13
CA ILE A 4 -2.69 -12.95 -0.27
C ILE A 4 -3.20 -14.21 -0.96
N SER A 5 -4.29 -14.10 -1.73
CA SER A 5 -4.73 -15.20 -2.59
C SER A 5 -3.84 -15.18 -3.84
N SER A 6 -2.76 -15.96 -3.82
CA SER A 6 -1.96 -16.21 -5.02
C SER A 6 -2.52 -17.43 -5.74
N ALA A 7 -2.66 -17.36 -7.06
CA ALA A 7 -3.00 -18.50 -7.89
C ALA A 7 -1.73 -19.10 -8.47
N ALA A 8 -1.44 -20.35 -8.12
CA ALA A 8 -0.43 -21.15 -8.82
C ALA A 8 -1.14 -22.17 -9.70
N SER A 9 -0.71 -22.31 -10.96
CA SER A 9 -1.27 -23.28 -11.89
C SER A 9 -0.25 -24.37 -12.19
N ASP A 10 -0.62 -25.62 -11.86
CA ASP A 10 0.14 -26.80 -12.21
C ASP A 10 -0.34 -27.35 -13.57
N VAL A 11 0.55 -27.43 -14.54
CA VAL A 11 0.29 -28.11 -15.81
C VAL A 11 0.93 -29.49 -15.75
N TYR A 12 0.12 -30.56 -15.77
CA TYR A 12 0.67 -31.92 -15.82
C TYR A 12 -0.12 -32.85 -16.74
N LYS A 13 0.56 -33.85 -17.23
CA LYS A 13 -0.02 -34.93 -17.99
C LYS A 13 0.15 -36.23 -17.22
N ARG A 14 -0.92 -37.03 -17.18
CA ARG A 14 -0.90 -38.35 -16.58
C ARG A 14 -0.95 -39.42 -17.69
N GLN A 15 0.06 -40.28 -17.79
CA GLN A 15 -0.05 -41.58 -18.40
C GLN A 15 0.07 -42.65 -17.32
N GLY A 16 -1.01 -43.46 -17.14
CA GLY A 16 -1.03 -44.57 -16.18
C GLY A 16 -1.18 -44.15 -14.70
N GLU A 17 -1.37 -45.14 -13.84
CA GLU A 17 -1.41 -44.97 -12.37
C GLU A 17 0.02 -45.01 -11.80
N ASP A 18 0.84 -44.00 -12.05
CA ASP A 18 2.09 -43.86 -11.31
C ASP A 18 1.82 -43.31 -9.90
N GLY A 19 1.97 -44.18 -8.90
CA GLY A 19 1.73 -43.88 -7.50
C GLY A 19 2.61 -42.77 -6.93
N ALA A 20 3.80 -42.53 -7.48
CA ALA A 20 4.75 -41.53 -7.06
C ALA A 20 4.27 -40.11 -7.42
N SER A 21 3.90 -39.92 -8.67
CA SER A 21 3.44 -38.62 -9.18
C SER A 21 2.15 -38.15 -8.49
N SER A 22 1.19 -39.08 -8.28
CA SER A 22 -0.06 -38.77 -7.58
C SER A 22 0.14 -38.43 -6.08
N THR A 23 1.14 -39.02 -5.45
CA THR A 23 1.50 -38.67 -4.05
C THR A 23 2.10 -37.27 -3.96
N TYR A 24 2.98 -36.89 -4.89
CA TYR A 24 3.60 -35.55 -4.93
C TYR A 24 2.58 -34.44 -5.19
N ILE A 25 1.67 -34.63 -6.15
CA ILE A 25 0.58 -33.70 -6.44
C ILE A 25 -0.30 -33.50 -5.21
N ARG A 26 -0.65 -34.59 -4.52
CA ARG A 26 -1.45 -34.49 -3.27
C ARG A 26 -0.71 -33.73 -2.16
N MET A 27 0.60 -33.93 -2.01
CA MET A 27 1.40 -33.18 -1.03
C MET A 27 1.45 -31.69 -1.37
N LYS A 28 1.66 -31.32 -2.63
CA LYS A 28 1.64 -29.94 -3.12
C LYS A 28 0.28 -29.28 -2.87
N SER A 29 -0.83 -29.96 -3.24
CA SER A 29 -2.20 -29.44 -3.01
C SER A 29 -2.52 -29.24 -1.54
N ASN A 30 -2.13 -30.17 -0.68
CA ASN A 30 -2.35 -30.04 0.76
C ASN A 30 -1.53 -28.89 1.35
N ALA A 31 -0.28 -28.73 0.95
CA ALA A 31 0.57 -27.64 1.40
C ALA A 31 0.05 -26.28 0.92
N SER A 32 -0.37 -26.19 -0.35
CA SER A 32 -1.00 -24.98 -0.89
C SER A 32 -2.23 -24.57 -0.08
N ALA A 33 -3.12 -25.52 0.20
CA ALA A 33 -4.32 -25.25 1.01
C ALA A 33 -4.00 -24.79 2.44
N GLN A 34 -2.97 -25.39 3.07
CA GLN A 34 -2.51 -24.98 4.41
C GLN A 34 -1.91 -23.58 4.42
N CYS A 35 -1.25 -23.18 3.33
CA CYS A 35 -0.66 -21.85 3.17
C CYS A 35 -1.66 -20.79 2.66
N GLY A 36 -2.91 -21.15 2.36
CA GLY A 36 -3.89 -20.25 1.76
C GLY A 36 -3.61 -19.92 0.28
N ILE A 37 -2.82 -20.76 -0.40
CA ILE A 37 -2.49 -20.64 -1.82
C ILE A 37 -3.56 -21.36 -2.63
N ARG A 38 -4.18 -20.66 -3.58
CA ARG A 38 -5.06 -21.30 -4.57
C ARG A 38 -4.20 -22.00 -5.62
N ALA A 39 -4.31 -23.32 -5.71
CA ALA A 39 -3.63 -24.14 -6.73
C ALA A 39 -4.66 -24.73 -7.70
N ASP A 40 -4.54 -24.36 -8.96
CA ASP A 40 -5.39 -24.85 -10.05
C ASP A 40 -4.66 -25.97 -10.82
N HIS A 41 -5.18 -27.21 -10.77
CA HIS A 41 -4.59 -28.36 -11.45
C HIS A 41 -5.15 -28.50 -12.85
N ILE A 42 -4.31 -28.29 -13.86
CA ILE A 42 -4.68 -28.41 -15.27
C ILE A 42 -4.23 -29.76 -15.81
N LYS A 43 -5.18 -30.68 -15.96
CA LYS A 43 -4.95 -31.99 -16.53
C LYS A 43 -5.19 -31.97 -18.02
N LEU A 44 -4.13 -32.23 -18.81
CA LEU A 44 -4.23 -32.38 -20.26
C LEU A 44 -4.52 -33.81 -20.67
N PRO A 45 -5.19 -34.06 -21.83
CA PRO A 45 -5.43 -35.39 -22.35
C PRO A 45 -4.14 -36.19 -22.58
N ALA A 46 -4.21 -37.53 -22.42
CA ALA A 46 -3.11 -38.40 -22.79
C ALA A 46 -2.88 -38.29 -24.33
N GLY A 47 -1.63 -38.04 -24.75
CA GLY A 47 -1.32 -37.82 -26.16
C GLY A 47 -1.32 -36.35 -26.61
N SER A 48 -1.52 -35.37 -25.71
CA SER A 48 -1.38 -33.95 -26.04
C SER A 48 0.00 -33.66 -26.64
N THR A 49 0.00 -32.89 -27.71
CA THR A 49 1.23 -32.52 -28.44
C THR A 49 2.02 -31.43 -27.69
N GLU A 50 3.30 -31.29 -28.02
CA GLU A 50 4.14 -30.19 -27.55
C GLU A 50 3.45 -28.83 -27.76
N ALA A 51 2.85 -28.60 -28.95
CA ALA A 51 2.18 -27.36 -29.30
C ALA A 51 0.95 -27.05 -28.38
N GLU A 52 0.16 -28.08 -28.05
CA GLU A 52 -1.01 -27.89 -27.15
C GLU A 52 -0.58 -27.54 -25.74
N ILE A 53 0.49 -28.17 -25.23
CA ILE A 53 1.04 -27.89 -23.90
C ILE A 53 1.61 -26.45 -23.86
N THR A 54 2.41 -26.09 -24.85
CA THR A 54 3.02 -24.76 -25.01
C THR A 54 1.96 -23.64 -25.09
N ASN A 55 0.90 -23.84 -25.89
CA ASN A 55 -0.19 -22.86 -25.98
C ASN A 55 -0.91 -22.69 -24.66
N LYS A 56 -1.06 -23.76 -23.87
CA LYS A 56 -1.63 -23.64 -22.52
C LYS A 56 -0.74 -22.83 -21.58
N ILE A 57 0.57 -23.07 -21.61
CA ILE A 57 1.55 -22.31 -20.81
C ILE A 57 1.55 -20.85 -21.23
N ARG A 58 1.49 -20.51 -22.51
CA ARG A 58 1.42 -19.12 -22.99
C ARG A 58 0.19 -18.41 -22.46
N GLY A 59 -0.98 -19.05 -22.49
CA GLY A 59 -2.19 -18.48 -21.90
C GLY A 59 -2.05 -18.20 -20.38
N LEU A 60 -1.36 -19.07 -19.64
CA LEU A 60 -1.09 -18.85 -18.22
C LEU A 60 -0.03 -17.77 -17.98
N ASN A 61 0.95 -17.63 -18.87
CA ASN A 61 1.92 -16.53 -18.80
C ASN A 61 1.26 -15.16 -18.93
N GLU A 62 0.24 -15.06 -19.80
CA GLU A 62 -0.51 -13.82 -20.07
C GLU A 62 -1.59 -13.52 -19.01
N ASP A 63 -2.01 -14.54 -18.24
CA ASP A 63 -3.03 -14.38 -17.21
C ASP A 63 -2.46 -13.62 -15.98
N PRO A 64 -2.94 -12.40 -15.72
CA PRO A 64 -2.46 -11.61 -14.58
C PRO A 64 -2.84 -12.20 -13.21
N SER A 65 -3.80 -13.11 -13.14
CA SER A 65 -4.22 -13.76 -11.89
C SER A 65 -3.32 -14.93 -11.48
N VAL A 66 -2.41 -15.37 -12.37
CA VAL A 66 -1.49 -16.49 -12.13
C VAL A 66 -0.12 -15.97 -11.70
N ASP A 67 0.30 -16.29 -10.48
CA ASP A 67 1.60 -15.90 -9.93
C ASP A 67 2.72 -16.87 -10.26
N GLY A 68 2.44 -18.16 -10.25
CA GLY A 68 3.40 -19.21 -10.51
C GLY A 68 2.86 -20.30 -11.45
N ILE A 69 3.75 -20.83 -12.26
CA ILE A 69 3.46 -21.95 -13.18
C ILE A 69 4.46 -23.06 -12.88
N LEU A 70 3.95 -24.28 -12.75
CA LEU A 70 4.73 -25.49 -12.56
C LEU A 70 4.36 -26.51 -13.64
N VAL A 71 5.37 -27.06 -14.30
CA VAL A 71 5.21 -28.15 -15.27
C VAL A 71 5.65 -29.45 -14.62
N GLN A 72 4.69 -30.32 -14.32
CA GLN A 72 4.98 -31.60 -13.65
C GLN A 72 5.62 -32.59 -14.64
N LEU A 73 6.88 -32.88 -14.43
CA LEU A 73 7.63 -33.88 -15.22
C LEU A 73 7.52 -35.30 -14.62
N PRO A 74 7.67 -36.35 -15.44
CA PRO A 74 7.79 -36.39 -16.90
C PRO A 74 6.45 -36.16 -17.61
N LEU A 75 6.49 -35.63 -18.83
CA LEU A 75 5.29 -35.34 -19.64
C LEU A 75 4.74 -36.57 -20.40
N GLY A 76 5.41 -37.72 -20.30
CA GLY A 76 5.02 -39.01 -20.88
C GLY A 76 5.88 -39.42 -22.07
N ASP A 77 5.87 -40.73 -22.42
CA ASP A 77 6.83 -41.38 -23.32
C ASP A 77 6.86 -40.83 -24.76
N HIS A 78 5.84 -40.09 -25.19
CA HIS A 78 5.79 -39.52 -26.55
C HIS A 78 6.39 -38.10 -26.62
N ILE A 79 6.76 -37.51 -25.48
CA ILE A 79 7.50 -36.24 -25.36
C ILE A 79 8.93 -36.61 -24.95
N ASP A 80 9.88 -36.35 -25.81
CA ASP A 80 11.28 -36.60 -25.50
C ASP A 80 11.87 -35.54 -24.56
N SER A 81 13.06 -35.83 -24.04
CA SER A 81 13.69 -34.92 -23.03
C SER A 81 14.03 -33.55 -23.62
N GLU A 82 14.20 -33.43 -24.94
CA GLU A 82 14.46 -32.15 -25.58
C GLU A 82 13.18 -31.33 -25.73
N ALA A 83 12.06 -31.98 -26.04
CA ALA A 83 10.75 -31.36 -26.05
C ALA A 83 10.30 -30.95 -24.62
N GLU A 84 10.55 -31.81 -23.61
CA GLU A 84 10.30 -31.41 -22.19
C GLU A 84 11.07 -30.14 -21.81
N ARG A 85 12.33 -30.02 -22.24
CA ARG A 85 13.13 -28.82 -22.02
C ARG A 85 12.51 -27.60 -22.74
N ARG A 86 12.14 -27.72 -24.01
CA ARG A 86 11.48 -26.60 -24.73
C ARG A 86 10.17 -26.19 -24.07
N ILE A 87 9.37 -27.13 -23.59
CA ILE A 87 8.11 -26.86 -22.89
C ILE A 87 8.34 -26.12 -21.58
N THR A 88 9.32 -26.51 -20.78
CA THR A 88 9.65 -25.83 -19.51
C THR A 88 10.22 -24.44 -19.77
N GLU A 89 10.95 -24.20 -20.85
CA GLU A 89 11.45 -22.90 -21.26
C GLU A 89 10.34 -21.92 -21.71
N GLU A 90 9.15 -22.41 -22.04
CA GLU A 90 8.01 -21.52 -22.34
C GLU A 90 7.42 -20.85 -21.11
N VAL A 91 7.68 -21.36 -19.90
CA VAL A 91 7.27 -20.68 -18.66
C VAL A 91 8.10 -19.43 -18.51
N THR A 92 7.44 -18.25 -18.39
CA THR A 92 8.19 -17.01 -18.19
C THR A 92 9.03 -17.05 -16.90
N PRO A 93 10.29 -16.61 -16.91
CA PRO A 93 11.19 -16.70 -15.74
C PRO A 93 10.62 -16.16 -14.44
N ARG A 94 9.77 -15.14 -14.51
CA ARG A 94 9.11 -14.54 -13.34
C ARG A 94 7.95 -15.36 -12.76
N LYS A 95 7.45 -16.37 -13.50
CA LYS A 95 6.40 -17.31 -13.04
C LYS A 95 6.92 -18.74 -12.90
N ASP A 96 8.19 -18.99 -13.21
CA ASP A 96 8.85 -20.29 -13.11
C ASP A 96 9.18 -20.62 -11.64
N VAL A 97 8.16 -21.02 -10.87
CA VAL A 97 8.31 -21.30 -9.44
C VAL A 97 9.09 -22.58 -9.11
N ASP A 98 9.31 -23.46 -10.08
CA ASP A 98 10.24 -24.60 -9.96
C ASP A 98 11.70 -24.20 -10.16
N GLY A 99 11.97 -23.07 -10.83
CA GLY A 99 13.30 -22.56 -11.08
C GLY A 99 14.07 -23.30 -12.17
N PHE A 100 13.37 -23.92 -13.14
CA PHE A 100 13.98 -24.74 -14.19
C PHE A 100 14.34 -24.00 -15.47
N HIS A 101 13.81 -22.79 -15.65
CA HIS A 101 14.10 -21.98 -16.83
C HIS A 101 15.59 -21.64 -16.90
N THR A 102 16.17 -21.72 -18.09
CA THR A 102 17.62 -21.51 -18.34
C THR A 102 18.13 -20.18 -17.77
N ILE A 103 17.31 -19.11 -17.77
CA ILE A 103 17.67 -17.83 -17.16
C ILE A 103 17.88 -17.99 -15.64
N ASN A 104 16.98 -18.67 -14.94
CA ASN A 104 17.10 -18.89 -13.49
C ASN A 104 18.32 -19.74 -13.15
N ILE A 105 18.55 -20.82 -13.91
CA ILE A 105 19.73 -21.70 -13.77
C ILE A 105 21.03 -20.93 -14.08
N GLY A 106 21.06 -20.15 -15.16
CA GLY A 106 22.22 -19.34 -15.54
C GLY A 106 22.56 -18.27 -14.51
N GLN A 107 21.56 -17.60 -13.96
CA GLN A 107 21.74 -16.63 -12.88
C GLN A 107 22.26 -17.29 -11.59
N LEU A 108 21.78 -18.50 -11.26
CA LEU A 108 22.25 -19.27 -10.12
C LEU A 108 23.74 -19.67 -10.27
N ALA A 109 24.21 -19.91 -11.49
CA ALA A 109 25.61 -20.24 -11.77
C ALA A 109 26.54 -19.01 -11.69
N SER A 110 26.01 -17.81 -11.83
CA SER A 110 26.75 -16.55 -11.83
C SER A 110 26.87 -15.95 -10.43
N ARG A 111 28.06 -15.48 -10.05
CA ARG A 111 28.26 -14.74 -8.80
C ARG A 111 27.74 -13.30 -8.85
N ALA A 112 27.55 -12.75 -10.04
CA ALA A 112 27.13 -11.38 -10.25
C ALA A 112 25.59 -11.19 -10.29
N CYS A 113 24.84 -12.30 -10.34
CA CYS A 113 23.38 -12.27 -10.49
C CYS A 113 22.69 -13.10 -9.40
N ASN A 114 21.54 -12.65 -8.96
CA ASN A 114 20.65 -13.45 -8.13
C ASN A 114 19.54 -14.02 -9.03
N PRO A 115 19.27 -15.34 -9.00
CA PRO A 115 18.17 -15.92 -9.75
C PRO A 115 16.83 -15.40 -9.25
N GLN A 116 15.84 -15.34 -10.11
CA GLN A 116 14.48 -15.01 -9.69
C GLN A 116 13.93 -16.12 -8.77
N PHE A 117 14.19 -17.37 -9.15
CA PHE A 117 13.85 -18.53 -8.32
C PHE A 117 15.00 -19.51 -8.29
N VAL A 118 15.21 -20.10 -7.13
CA VAL A 118 16.12 -21.24 -6.95
C VAL A 118 15.31 -22.52 -7.12
N PRO A 119 15.81 -23.55 -7.84
CA PRO A 119 15.11 -24.82 -7.92
C PRO A 119 14.76 -25.40 -6.56
N CYS A 120 13.51 -25.86 -6.40
CA CYS A 120 12.93 -26.19 -5.09
C CYS A 120 13.71 -27.27 -4.32
N THR A 121 14.10 -28.37 -4.99
CA THR A 121 14.87 -29.44 -4.35
C THR A 121 16.26 -28.99 -3.90
N PRO A 122 17.08 -28.32 -4.73
CA PRO A 122 18.34 -27.71 -4.31
C PRO A 122 18.21 -26.71 -3.15
N ALA A 123 17.19 -25.85 -3.18
CA ALA A 123 16.92 -24.91 -2.07
C ALA A 123 16.61 -25.67 -0.76
N GLY A 124 15.79 -26.71 -0.84
CA GLY A 124 15.48 -27.57 0.31
C GLY A 124 16.70 -28.29 0.89
N ILE A 125 17.60 -28.77 0.02
CA ILE A 125 18.87 -29.38 0.42
C ILE A 125 19.73 -28.39 1.18
N LEU A 126 19.89 -27.17 0.65
CA LEU A 126 20.66 -26.13 1.33
C LEU A 126 20.06 -25.78 2.71
N ARG A 127 18.76 -25.64 2.80
CA ARG A 127 18.07 -25.35 4.07
C ARG A 127 18.27 -26.47 5.11
N LEU A 128 18.24 -27.75 4.67
CA LEU A 128 18.54 -28.87 5.56
C LEU A 128 19.99 -28.84 6.04
N LEU A 129 20.96 -28.54 5.16
CA LEU A 129 22.36 -28.39 5.55
C LEU A 129 22.57 -27.25 6.54
N GLU A 130 21.97 -26.09 6.33
CA GLU A 130 22.01 -24.95 7.24
C GLU A 130 21.47 -25.29 8.65
N THR A 131 20.49 -26.20 8.74
CA THR A 131 19.93 -26.64 10.02
C THR A 131 20.92 -27.47 10.85
N VAL A 132 21.79 -28.27 10.22
CA VAL A 132 22.68 -29.22 10.91
C VAL A 132 24.15 -28.79 10.92
N CYS A 133 24.57 -27.96 9.96
CA CYS A 133 25.98 -27.53 9.81
C CYS A 133 26.25 -26.13 10.34
N SER A 134 25.30 -25.42 10.96
CA SER A 134 25.30 -23.96 11.14
C SER A 134 25.16 -23.23 9.78
N ASN A 135 24.92 -21.90 9.83
CA ASN A 135 24.73 -21.11 8.58
C ASN A 135 26.05 -20.87 7.80
N ASP A 136 27.20 -21.26 8.35
CA ASP A 136 28.49 -21.12 7.68
C ASP A 136 29.02 -22.48 7.20
N LEU A 137 29.02 -22.67 5.89
CA LEU A 137 29.56 -23.86 5.21
C LEU A 137 30.97 -23.61 4.63
N SER A 138 31.58 -22.46 4.90
CA SER A 138 32.86 -22.05 4.31
C SER A 138 33.97 -23.05 4.63
N GLY A 139 34.75 -23.40 3.60
CA GLY A 139 35.88 -24.31 3.69
C GLY A 139 35.55 -25.80 3.77
N LYS A 140 34.25 -26.18 3.83
CA LYS A 140 33.84 -27.59 3.81
C LYS A 140 34.05 -28.22 2.43
N PHE A 141 34.51 -29.49 2.45
CA PHE A 141 34.58 -30.28 1.24
C PHE A 141 33.28 -31.02 1.00
N ALA A 142 32.59 -30.67 -0.09
CA ALA A 142 31.30 -31.23 -0.45
C ALA A 142 31.40 -32.10 -1.72
N VAL A 143 30.76 -33.25 -1.68
CA VAL A 143 30.63 -34.14 -2.83
C VAL A 143 29.16 -34.23 -3.25
N VAL A 144 28.88 -33.95 -4.53
CA VAL A 144 27.55 -34.05 -5.13
C VAL A 144 27.56 -35.18 -6.13
N MET A 145 26.86 -36.25 -5.81
CA MET A 145 26.69 -37.40 -6.70
C MET A 145 25.43 -37.20 -7.55
N GLY A 146 25.63 -36.94 -8.83
CA GLY A 146 24.59 -36.59 -9.81
C GLY A 146 24.90 -35.27 -10.53
N ARG A 147 24.46 -35.17 -11.79
CA ARG A 147 24.68 -33.99 -12.64
C ARG A 147 23.44 -33.56 -13.41
N SER A 148 22.26 -33.87 -12.89
CA SER A 148 21.01 -33.42 -13.49
C SER A 148 20.89 -31.91 -13.43
N ASP A 149 20.24 -31.33 -14.44
CA ASP A 149 20.05 -29.87 -14.50
C ASP A 149 19.06 -29.35 -13.45
N ILE A 150 18.21 -30.25 -12.92
CA ILE A 150 17.20 -29.91 -11.92
C ILE A 150 17.64 -30.12 -10.46
N VAL A 151 18.71 -30.89 -10.19
CA VAL A 151 19.20 -31.17 -8.83
C VAL A 151 20.72 -31.03 -8.73
N GLY A 152 21.49 -31.89 -9.43
CA GLY A 152 22.93 -32.01 -9.21
C GLY A 152 23.71 -30.72 -9.52
N ASN A 153 23.47 -30.14 -10.70
CA ASN A 153 24.10 -28.90 -11.11
C ASN A 153 23.71 -27.74 -10.19
N PRO A 154 22.42 -27.47 -9.91
CA PRO A 154 21.99 -26.38 -9.01
C PRO A 154 22.53 -26.53 -7.58
N VAL A 155 22.55 -27.73 -7.01
CA VAL A 155 23.14 -27.98 -5.66
C VAL A 155 24.61 -27.65 -5.64
N SER A 156 25.37 -28.06 -6.69
CA SER A 156 26.79 -27.74 -6.80
C SER A 156 27.06 -26.24 -6.88
N HIS A 157 26.18 -25.48 -7.56
CA HIS A 157 26.26 -24.02 -7.61
C HIS A 157 25.94 -23.38 -6.24
N LEU A 158 24.91 -23.84 -5.55
CA LEU A 158 24.53 -23.34 -4.22
C LEU A 158 25.62 -23.59 -3.19
N LEU A 159 26.22 -24.77 -3.15
CA LEU A 159 27.31 -25.09 -2.24
C LEU A 159 28.55 -24.24 -2.50
N ARG A 160 28.91 -24.02 -3.78
CA ARG A 160 30.00 -23.10 -4.15
C ARG A 160 29.69 -21.65 -3.74
N SER A 161 28.47 -21.20 -3.83
CA SER A 161 28.09 -19.86 -3.36
C SER A 161 28.22 -19.71 -1.83
N ARG A 162 28.21 -20.81 -1.08
CA ARG A 162 28.46 -20.89 0.36
C ARG A 162 29.93 -21.16 0.70
N ASN A 163 30.84 -20.93 -0.25
CA ASN A 163 32.29 -21.12 -0.09
C ASN A 163 32.72 -22.56 0.19
N CYS A 164 31.93 -23.57 -0.21
CA CYS A 164 32.36 -24.96 -0.19
C CYS A 164 33.34 -25.24 -1.36
N THR A 165 34.29 -26.16 -1.13
CA THR A 165 34.99 -26.85 -2.21
C THR A 165 34.11 -27.99 -2.69
N VAL A 166 33.67 -27.97 -3.96
CA VAL A 166 32.69 -28.93 -4.47
C VAL A 166 33.29 -29.83 -5.53
N THR A 167 33.17 -31.15 -5.32
CA THR A 167 33.42 -32.18 -6.35
C THR A 167 32.08 -32.74 -6.80
N GLN A 168 31.80 -32.64 -8.10
CA GLN A 168 30.62 -33.24 -8.70
C GLN A 168 30.98 -34.56 -9.38
N MET A 169 30.22 -35.62 -9.04
CA MET A 169 30.46 -36.97 -9.51
C MET A 169 29.30 -37.47 -10.39
N HIS A 170 29.60 -38.35 -11.33
CA HIS A 170 28.63 -38.94 -12.23
C HIS A 170 29.04 -40.38 -12.59
N ARG A 171 28.23 -41.09 -13.37
CA ARG A 171 28.42 -42.51 -13.74
C ARG A 171 29.80 -42.89 -14.36
N TYR A 172 30.58 -41.93 -14.82
CA TYR A 172 31.91 -42.13 -15.38
C TYR A 172 33.03 -41.69 -14.40
N SER A 173 32.67 -41.28 -13.18
CA SER A 173 33.69 -40.93 -12.18
C SER A 173 34.38 -42.15 -11.63
N THR A 174 35.68 -42.04 -11.40
CA THR A 174 36.54 -43.08 -10.81
C THR A 174 36.86 -42.71 -9.36
N ASN A 175 37.39 -43.66 -8.59
CA ASN A 175 37.84 -43.45 -7.19
C ASN A 175 36.71 -42.91 -6.27
N VAL A 176 35.48 -43.40 -6.47
CA VAL A 176 34.28 -42.92 -5.76
C VAL A 176 34.43 -43.02 -4.24
N GLN A 177 34.93 -44.16 -3.75
CA GLN A 177 35.06 -44.42 -2.30
C GLN A 177 36.10 -43.48 -1.66
N GLU A 178 37.23 -43.30 -2.31
CA GLU A 178 38.31 -42.43 -1.82
C GLU A 178 37.87 -40.97 -1.71
N ILE A 179 37.12 -40.48 -2.70
CA ILE A 179 36.59 -39.13 -2.74
C ILE A 179 35.51 -38.93 -1.64
N LEU A 180 34.61 -39.88 -1.47
CA LEU A 180 33.59 -39.83 -0.42
C LEU A 180 34.17 -39.87 0.98
N ALA A 181 35.25 -40.62 1.18
CA ALA A 181 35.95 -40.68 2.49
C ALA A 181 36.59 -39.36 2.95
N MET A 182 36.76 -38.39 2.05
CA MET A 182 37.25 -37.07 2.37
C MET A 182 36.14 -36.02 2.61
N ALA A 183 34.91 -36.31 2.21
CA ALA A 183 33.83 -35.34 2.15
C ALA A 183 33.21 -35.05 3.52
N ASP A 184 33.13 -33.74 3.86
CA ASP A 184 32.36 -33.27 5.04
C ASP A 184 30.86 -33.29 4.78
N ILE A 185 30.46 -33.06 3.52
CA ILE A 185 29.08 -33.05 3.06
C ILE A 185 28.97 -33.94 1.83
N VAL A 186 27.99 -34.84 1.83
CA VAL A 186 27.68 -35.70 0.70
C VAL A 186 26.22 -35.52 0.31
N VAL A 187 25.96 -35.14 -0.94
CA VAL A 187 24.61 -35.10 -1.54
C VAL A 187 24.49 -36.17 -2.60
N VAL A 188 23.56 -37.10 -2.44
CA VAL A 188 23.39 -38.23 -3.34
C VAL A 188 22.07 -38.11 -4.11
N ALA A 189 22.17 -38.00 -5.45
CA ALA A 189 21.04 -37.84 -6.38
C ALA A 189 21.31 -38.60 -7.68
N ILE A 190 21.45 -39.92 -7.62
CA ILE A 190 21.86 -40.80 -8.74
C ILE A 190 20.75 -41.77 -9.16
N GLY A 191 19.68 -41.92 -8.37
CA GLY A 191 18.57 -42.83 -8.66
C GLY A 191 18.97 -44.31 -8.61
N GLN A 192 19.90 -44.68 -7.74
CA GLN A 192 20.34 -46.06 -7.55
C GLN A 192 20.14 -46.47 -6.09
N PRO A 193 19.21 -47.40 -5.81
CA PRO A 193 18.83 -47.77 -4.46
C PRO A 193 20.00 -48.34 -3.64
N GLY A 194 20.30 -47.69 -2.49
CA GLY A 194 21.30 -48.15 -1.55
C GLY A 194 22.75 -48.22 -2.08
N PHE A 195 23.07 -47.46 -3.12
CA PHE A 195 24.39 -47.50 -3.77
C PHE A 195 25.52 -47.07 -2.83
N VAL A 196 25.35 -45.99 -2.08
CA VAL A 196 26.37 -45.46 -1.19
C VAL A 196 26.34 -46.21 0.13
N GLN A 197 27.49 -46.84 0.47
CA GLN A 197 27.65 -47.61 1.71
C GLN A 197 28.27 -46.76 2.82
N GLY A 198 27.89 -47.01 4.07
CA GLY A 198 28.44 -46.30 5.23
C GLY A 198 29.96 -46.36 5.35
N SER A 199 30.58 -47.49 4.93
CA SER A 199 32.06 -47.67 4.92
C SER A 199 32.80 -46.74 3.96
N TRP A 200 32.11 -46.09 3.01
CA TRP A 200 32.71 -45.13 2.07
C TRP A 200 32.70 -43.72 2.59
N LEU A 201 31.94 -43.47 3.66
CA LEU A 201 31.70 -42.10 4.17
C LEU A 201 32.74 -41.70 5.23
N LYS A 202 33.11 -40.45 5.22
CA LYS A 202 33.92 -39.84 6.30
C LYS A 202 33.18 -39.89 7.63
N LYS A 203 33.84 -40.32 8.68
CA LYS A 203 33.25 -40.30 10.03
C LYS A 203 32.83 -38.86 10.41
N GLY A 204 31.56 -38.70 10.77
CA GLY A 204 31.00 -37.40 11.13
C GLY A 204 30.56 -36.55 9.95
N ALA A 205 30.57 -37.06 8.72
CA ALA A 205 30.02 -36.37 7.55
C ALA A 205 28.51 -36.08 7.70
N VAL A 206 28.02 -35.12 6.95
CA VAL A 206 26.58 -34.86 6.78
C VAL A 206 26.13 -35.38 5.42
N VAL A 207 25.11 -36.22 5.41
CA VAL A 207 24.62 -36.87 4.17
C VAL A 207 23.21 -36.43 3.85
N ILE A 208 23.00 -35.94 2.65
CA ILE A 208 21.67 -35.62 2.09
C ILE A 208 21.36 -36.66 1.00
N ASP A 209 20.45 -37.56 1.30
CA ASP A 209 19.95 -38.54 0.34
C ASP A 209 18.70 -37.97 -0.36
N VAL A 210 18.85 -37.76 -1.67
CA VAL A 210 17.80 -37.23 -2.55
C VAL A 210 17.09 -38.33 -3.33
N GLY A 211 17.61 -39.55 -3.25
CA GLY A 211 17.11 -40.72 -3.98
C GLY A 211 15.65 -41.03 -3.66
N ILE A 212 14.89 -41.35 -4.69
CA ILE A 212 13.49 -41.82 -4.60
C ILE A 212 13.37 -43.07 -5.45
N ASN A 213 13.54 -44.25 -4.78
CA ASN A 213 13.56 -45.54 -5.47
C ASN A 213 12.48 -46.44 -4.88
N TYR A 214 11.63 -47.00 -5.72
CA TYR A 214 10.66 -48.03 -5.35
C TYR A 214 11.29 -49.42 -5.53
N VAL A 215 11.39 -50.17 -4.45
CA VAL A 215 11.88 -51.55 -4.48
C VAL A 215 10.79 -52.49 -4.00
N PRO A 216 10.69 -53.73 -4.60
CA PRO A 216 9.69 -54.70 -4.19
C PRO A 216 9.78 -55.02 -2.69
N ASP A 217 8.64 -55.00 -1.99
CA ASP A 217 8.54 -55.38 -0.57
C ASP A 217 7.20 -56.05 -0.31
N ALA A 218 7.24 -57.38 -0.18
CA ALA A 218 6.06 -58.18 0.06
C ALA A 218 5.40 -57.96 1.44
N THR A 219 6.06 -57.23 2.35
CA THR A 219 5.51 -56.89 3.69
C THR A 219 4.60 -55.68 3.63
N LYS A 220 4.63 -54.90 2.56
CA LYS A 220 3.81 -53.69 2.39
C LYS A 220 2.55 -53.98 1.58
N LYS A 221 1.43 -53.35 1.98
CA LYS A 221 0.15 -53.47 1.25
C LYS A 221 0.25 -52.96 -0.22
N SER A 222 1.18 -52.05 -0.52
CA SER A 222 1.48 -51.55 -1.86
C SER A 222 2.35 -52.49 -2.67
N GLY A 223 2.96 -53.53 -2.08
CA GLY A 223 3.94 -54.40 -2.74
C GLY A 223 5.33 -53.76 -2.90
N GLU A 224 5.51 -52.51 -2.55
CA GLU A 224 6.74 -51.75 -2.74
C GLU A 224 7.12 -50.91 -1.50
N ARG A 225 8.41 -50.66 -1.35
CA ARG A 225 8.98 -49.79 -0.34
C ARG A 225 9.81 -48.70 -0.99
N LEU A 226 9.67 -47.47 -0.48
CA LEU A 226 10.48 -46.33 -0.90
C LEU A 226 11.79 -46.34 -0.12
N ILE A 227 12.93 -46.25 -0.84
CA ILE A 227 14.27 -46.12 -0.26
C ILE A 227 15.10 -45.08 -1.02
N GLY A 228 16.13 -44.57 -0.36
CA GLY A 228 17.07 -43.62 -0.95
C GLY A 228 18.20 -44.29 -1.76
N ASP A 229 19.15 -43.44 -2.17
CA ASP A 229 20.36 -43.84 -2.87
C ASP A 229 21.47 -44.27 -1.89
N VAL A 230 21.32 -44.01 -0.62
CA VAL A 230 22.25 -44.37 0.46
C VAL A 230 21.74 -45.57 1.23
N ASP A 231 22.60 -46.54 1.52
CA ASP A 231 22.28 -47.56 2.54
C ASP A 231 22.22 -46.92 3.92
N PHE A 232 21.01 -46.51 4.30
CA PHE A 232 20.73 -45.76 5.53
C PHE A 232 21.22 -46.50 6.79
N ALA A 233 21.04 -47.82 6.83
CA ALA A 233 21.40 -48.63 7.98
C ALA A 233 22.92 -48.67 8.23
N SER A 234 23.72 -48.79 7.17
CA SER A 234 25.18 -48.81 7.26
C SER A 234 25.76 -47.41 7.46
N ALA A 235 25.09 -46.34 6.96
CA ALA A 235 25.55 -44.96 7.04
C ALA A 235 25.29 -44.33 8.41
N LEU A 236 24.14 -44.60 9.01
CA LEU A 236 23.67 -43.98 10.26
C LEU A 236 24.71 -43.98 11.42
N PRO A 237 25.42 -45.10 11.70
CA PRO A 237 26.43 -45.11 12.78
C PRO A 237 27.72 -44.34 12.45
N VAL A 238 27.95 -43.97 11.19
CA VAL A 238 29.20 -43.35 10.69
C VAL A 238 29.10 -41.81 10.64
N VAL A 239 27.94 -41.32 10.24
CA VAL A 239 27.73 -39.91 9.90
C VAL A 239 27.18 -39.11 11.08
N SER A 240 27.34 -37.79 11.06
CA SER A 240 26.76 -36.91 12.09
C SER A 240 25.29 -36.62 11.87
N ALA A 241 24.85 -36.63 10.61
CA ALA A 241 23.45 -36.47 10.21
C ALA A 241 23.21 -37.09 8.83
N ILE A 242 22.02 -37.65 8.65
CA ILE A 242 21.56 -38.20 7.36
C ILE A 242 20.06 -37.96 7.21
N THR A 243 19.62 -37.55 6.01
CA THR A 243 18.20 -37.43 5.72
C THR A 243 17.53 -38.81 5.53
N PRO A 244 16.37 -39.07 6.15
CA PRO A 244 15.64 -40.32 5.90
C PRO A 244 14.92 -40.27 4.55
N VAL A 245 14.71 -41.45 3.95
CA VAL A 245 13.85 -41.60 2.76
C VAL A 245 12.81 -42.70 3.08
N PRO A 246 11.50 -42.36 3.10
CA PRO A 246 10.87 -41.02 2.96
C PRO A 246 11.03 -40.12 4.19
N GLY A 247 10.73 -38.80 4.00
CA GLY A 247 10.59 -37.85 5.10
C GLY A 247 11.71 -36.81 5.20
N GLY A 248 12.74 -36.86 4.35
CA GLY A 248 13.85 -35.91 4.29
C GLY A 248 13.64 -34.79 3.27
N VAL A 249 14.27 -34.92 2.10
CA VAL A 249 14.30 -33.88 1.04
C VAL A 249 12.94 -33.61 0.43
N GLY A 250 12.08 -34.63 0.22
CA GLY A 250 10.78 -34.49 -0.43
C GLY A 250 9.87 -33.43 0.20
N PRO A 251 9.59 -33.48 1.52
CA PRO A 251 8.80 -32.45 2.20
C PRO A 251 9.40 -31.05 2.08
N MET A 252 10.73 -30.93 2.13
CA MET A 252 11.41 -29.63 1.96
C MET A 252 11.27 -29.06 0.55
N THR A 253 11.29 -29.90 -0.48
CA THR A 253 11.01 -29.50 -1.86
C THR A 253 9.63 -28.83 -1.96
N VAL A 254 8.60 -29.39 -1.32
CA VAL A 254 7.25 -28.81 -1.31
C VAL A 254 7.23 -27.48 -0.54
N ALA A 255 7.94 -27.39 0.59
CA ALA A 255 8.03 -26.16 1.36
C ALA A 255 8.69 -25.03 0.54
N MET A 256 9.79 -25.32 -0.16
CA MET A 256 10.47 -24.35 -1.04
C MET A 256 9.61 -23.92 -2.22
N LEU A 257 8.76 -24.79 -2.74
CA LEU A 257 7.79 -24.43 -3.76
C LEU A 257 6.78 -23.41 -3.23
N MET A 258 6.27 -23.60 -2.02
CA MET A 258 5.37 -22.59 -1.38
C MET A 258 6.07 -21.26 -1.16
N GLU A 259 7.34 -21.27 -0.76
CA GLU A 259 8.17 -20.07 -0.64
C GLU A 259 8.35 -19.35 -1.99
N ASN A 260 8.67 -20.07 -3.06
CA ASN A 260 8.80 -19.51 -4.41
C ASN A 260 7.48 -18.89 -4.92
N VAL A 261 6.35 -19.55 -4.68
CA VAL A 261 5.02 -19.00 -5.03
C VAL A 261 4.73 -17.69 -4.25
N LEU A 262 5.07 -17.66 -2.97
CA LEU A 262 4.93 -16.43 -2.16
C LEU A 262 5.83 -15.30 -2.69
N ILE A 263 7.08 -15.61 -3.05
CA ILE A 263 8.01 -14.66 -3.67
C ILE A 263 7.43 -14.13 -4.99
N ALA A 264 6.87 -15.00 -5.84
CA ALA A 264 6.25 -14.61 -7.12
C ALA A 264 5.09 -13.64 -6.90
N ALA A 265 4.17 -13.97 -5.99
CA ALA A 265 3.01 -13.15 -5.65
C ALA A 265 3.42 -11.79 -5.05
N THR A 266 4.40 -11.78 -4.15
CA THR A 266 4.94 -10.55 -3.56
C THR A 266 5.54 -9.63 -4.62
N ARG A 267 6.39 -10.18 -5.49
CA ARG A 267 7.00 -9.41 -6.59
C ARG A 267 5.97 -8.87 -7.58
N ARG A 268 4.91 -9.65 -7.88
CA ARG A 268 3.82 -9.15 -8.72
C ARG A 268 3.11 -7.98 -8.05
N ALA A 269 2.76 -8.11 -6.77
CA ALA A 269 2.11 -7.04 -6.03
C ALA A 269 2.98 -5.77 -5.96
N GLU A 270 4.28 -5.90 -5.72
CA GLU A 270 5.25 -4.79 -5.73
C GLU A 270 5.35 -4.15 -7.13
N TYR A 271 5.40 -4.96 -8.18
CA TYR A 271 5.44 -4.47 -9.56
C TYR A 271 4.15 -3.71 -9.91
N GLU A 272 2.98 -4.28 -9.63
CA GLU A 272 1.68 -3.65 -9.88
C GLU A 272 1.51 -2.35 -9.09
N ALA A 273 2.00 -2.32 -7.85
CA ALA A 273 1.97 -1.13 -7.01
C ALA A 273 2.90 -0.01 -7.52
N SER A 274 4.07 -0.36 -8.03
CA SER A 274 5.01 0.60 -8.61
C SER A 274 4.64 1.04 -10.04
N HIS A 275 3.77 0.27 -10.74
CA HIS A 275 3.33 0.54 -12.11
C HIS A 275 1.79 0.60 -12.17
N PRO A 276 1.14 1.62 -11.59
CA PRO A 276 -0.31 1.75 -11.61
C PRO A 276 -0.81 1.84 -13.06
N ARG A 277 -1.64 0.88 -13.47
CA ARG A 277 -2.12 0.74 -14.85
C ARG A 277 -3.40 1.52 -15.12
N GLY A 278 -4.00 2.16 -14.10
CA GLY A 278 -5.31 2.76 -14.18
C GLY A 278 -6.43 1.71 -13.99
N VAL A 279 -7.66 2.13 -14.18
CA VAL A 279 -8.84 1.28 -13.99
C VAL A 279 -8.86 0.19 -15.05
N THR A 280 -8.67 -1.06 -14.65
CA THR A 280 -8.65 -2.22 -15.57
C THR A 280 -10.04 -2.80 -15.81
N THR A 281 -10.94 -2.67 -14.83
CA THR A 281 -12.31 -3.19 -14.89
C THR A 281 -13.32 -2.06 -15.00
N LEU A 282 -14.26 -2.16 -15.91
CA LEU A 282 -15.34 -1.21 -16.08
C LEU A 282 -16.60 -1.78 -15.42
N ASN A 283 -17.29 -0.96 -14.61
CA ASN A 283 -18.64 -1.27 -14.18
C ASN A 283 -19.60 -0.97 -15.34
N PRO A 284 -20.31 -1.97 -15.87
CA PRO A 284 -21.23 -1.73 -16.99
C PRO A 284 -22.36 -0.79 -16.54
N LEU A 285 -22.71 0.17 -17.40
CA LEU A 285 -23.72 1.16 -17.14
C LEU A 285 -24.88 0.99 -18.15
N THR A 286 -26.10 0.79 -17.65
CA THR A 286 -27.31 0.70 -18.46
C THR A 286 -28.05 2.03 -18.46
N ILE A 287 -28.02 2.74 -19.58
CA ILE A 287 -28.69 4.02 -19.73
C ILE A 287 -30.19 3.80 -19.98
N GLN A 288 -31.02 4.43 -19.15
CA GLN A 288 -32.49 4.37 -19.26
C GLN A 288 -33.05 5.67 -19.82
N ARG A 289 -34.17 5.57 -20.52
CA ARG A 289 -34.98 6.70 -21.03
C ARG A 289 -36.45 6.49 -20.73
N PRO A 290 -37.15 7.44 -20.08
CA PRO A 290 -36.63 8.71 -19.54
C PRO A 290 -35.55 8.49 -18.50
N VAL A 291 -34.65 9.48 -18.32
CA VAL A 291 -33.56 9.42 -17.34
C VAL A 291 -34.15 9.38 -15.94
N PRO A 292 -33.81 8.36 -15.12
CA PRO A 292 -34.25 8.28 -13.72
C PRO A 292 -33.65 9.41 -12.86
N SER A 293 -34.11 9.54 -11.62
CA SER A 293 -33.53 10.48 -10.67
C SER A 293 -32.08 10.09 -10.29
N ASP A 294 -31.29 11.06 -9.86
CA ASP A 294 -29.89 10.85 -9.49
C ASP A 294 -29.70 9.74 -8.46
N ILE A 295 -30.59 9.66 -7.47
CA ILE A 295 -30.53 8.63 -6.43
C ILE A 295 -30.90 7.24 -6.95
N GLU A 296 -31.85 7.13 -7.89
CA GLU A 296 -32.19 5.86 -8.52
C GLU A 296 -31.06 5.33 -9.38
N ILE A 297 -30.40 6.21 -10.14
CA ILE A 297 -29.20 5.86 -10.93
C ILE A 297 -28.07 5.39 -10.01
N ALA A 298 -27.79 6.13 -8.94
CA ALA A 298 -26.72 5.77 -7.98
C ALA A 298 -26.97 4.41 -7.33
N ARG A 299 -28.21 4.13 -6.91
CA ARG A 299 -28.60 2.87 -6.24
C ARG A 299 -28.72 1.67 -7.17
N ALA A 300 -28.93 1.90 -8.45
CA ALA A 300 -28.97 0.83 -9.45
C ALA A 300 -27.57 0.26 -9.74
N GLN A 301 -26.48 0.99 -9.37
CA GLN A 301 -25.12 0.57 -9.65
C GLN A 301 -24.46 -0.04 -8.41
N VAL A 302 -23.73 -1.13 -8.63
CA VAL A 302 -22.95 -1.79 -7.57
C VAL A 302 -21.49 -1.29 -7.66
N PRO A 303 -21.01 -0.52 -6.67
CA PRO A 303 -19.64 -0.05 -6.68
C PRO A 303 -18.64 -1.22 -6.45
N LYS A 304 -17.47 -1.15 -7.04
CA LYS A 304 -16.35 -2.01 -6.67
C LYS A 304 -15.97 -1.79 -5.21
N THR A 305 -15.42 -2.82 -4.57
CA THR A 305 -14.78 -2.62 -3.26
C THR A 305 -13.56 -1.70 -3.39
N LEU A 306 -13.28 -0.88 -2.39
CA LEU A 306 -12.13 0.02 -2.43
C LEU A 306 -10.80 -0.73 -2.47
N ASN A 307 -10.74 -1.95 -1.93
CA ASN A 307 -9.54 -2.80 -2.08
C ASN A 307 -9.27 -3.13 -3.56
N THR A 308 -10.30 -3.51 -4.31
CA THR A 308 -10.18 -3.78 -5.74
C THR A 308 -9.77 -2.52 -6.51
N LEU A 309 -10.45 -1.40 -6.26
CA LEU A 309 -10.12 -0.14 -6.91
C LEU A 309 -8.70 0.33 -6.58
N ALA A 310 -8.29 0.26 -5.32
CA ALA A 310 -6.93 0.63 -4.88
C ALA A 310 -5.86 -0.22 -5.57
N GLN A 311 -6.08 -1.53 -5.66
CA GLN A 311 -5.19 -2.43 -6.39
C GLN A 311 -5.09 -2.07 -7.87
N GLU A 312 -6.21 -1.79 -8.54
CA GLU A 312 -6.26 -1.39 -9.96
C GLU A 312 -5.45 -0.11 -10.24
N ILE A 313 -5.42 0.85 -9.31
CA ILE A 313 -4.74 2.13 -9.46
C ILE A 313 -3.37 2.21 -8.77
N GLY A 314 -2.90 1.12 -8.16
CA GLY A 314 -1.57 1.01 -7.57
C GLY A 314 -1.40 1.66 -6.20
N ILE A 315 -2.46 1.72 -5.40
CA ILE A 315 -2.39 2.08 -3.97
C ILE A 315 -2.13 0.81 -3.15
N LEU A 316 -1.12 0.82 -2.29
CA LEU A 316 -0.79 -0.31 -1.43
C LEU A 316 -1.81 -0.47 -0.29
N PRO A 317 -2.04 -1.69 0.21
CA PRO A 317 -2.91 -1.90 1.37
C PRO A 317 -2.48 -1.12 2.62
N SER A 318 -1.17 -0.86 2.80
CA SER A 318 -0.64 -0.05 3.90
C SER A 318 -0.92 1.45 3.74
N GLU A 319 -1.23 1.91 2.54
CA GLU A 319 -1.56 3.29 2.21
C GLU A 319 -3.08 3.56 2.21
N LEU A 320 -3.90 2.52 2.42
CA LEU A 320 -5.35 2.57 2.35
C LEU A 320 -5.98 2.33 3.73
N GLU A 321 -6.79 3.27 4.19
CA GLU A 321 -7.57 3.14 5.43
C GLU A 321 -9.07 3.09 5.08
N LEU A 322 -9.66 1.89 5.18
CA LEU A 322 -11.03 1.64 4.76
C LEU A 322 -12.06 2.24 5.72
N TYR A 323 -13.06 2.90 5.18
CA TYR A 323 -14.27 3.35 5.85
C TYR A 323 -15.49 2.61 5.26
N GLY A 324 -15.60 1.33 5.57
CA GLY A 324 -16.51 0.40 4.89
C GLY A 324 -15.94 -0.10 3.56
N ASN A 325 -16.81 -0.45 2.60
CA ASN A 325 -16.40 -1.04 1.33
C ASN A 325 -16.32 -0.04 0.17
N THR A 326 -16.90 1.16 0.33
CA THR A 326 -17.20 2.12 -0.74
C THR A 326 -16.42 3.42 -0.66
N LYS A 327 -15.73 3.67 0.46
CA LYS A 327 -14.87 4.83 0.68
C LYS A 327 -13.66 4.47 1.52
N ALA A 328 -12.57 5.20 1.34
CA ALA A 328 -11.33 5.00 2.09
C ALA A 328 -10.55 6.32 2.18
N LYS A 329 -9.67 6.43 3.16
CA LYS A 329 -8.64 7.46 3.19
C LYS A 329 -7.34 6.93 2.62
N VAL A 330 -6.59 7.81 1.95
CA VAL A 330 -5.29 7.48 1.35
C VAL A 330 -4.18 8.19 2.11
N SER A 331 -3.16 7.44 2.53
CA SER A 331 -2.00 7.98 3.24
C SER A 331 -1.19 8.92 2.35
N CYS A 332 -0.69 10.01 2.94
CA CYS A 332 0.20 10.94 2.24
C CYS A 332 1.58 10.33 1.90
N GLU A 333 1.98 9.25 2.58
CA GLU A 333 3.25 8.53 2.33
C GLU A 333 3.37 7.99 0.90
N ILE A 334 2.26 7.81 0.20
CA ILE A 334 2.23 7.45 -1.23
C ILE A 334 3.02 8.44 -2.09
N LEU A 335 3.10 9.73 -1.72
CA LEU A 335 3.87 10.74 -2.44
C LEU A 335 5.37 10.48 -2.38
N ASP A 336 5.88 9.98 -1.24
CA ASP A 336 7.29 9.60 -1.07
C ASP A 336 7.62 8.41 -1.96
N ARG A 337 6.76 7.38 -1.94
CA ARG A 337 6.93 6.18 -2.76
C ARG A 337 6.91 6.48 -4.26
N LEU A 338 6.02 7.36 -4.70
CA LEU A 338 5.87 7.71 -6.11
C LEU A 338 6.64 8.98 -6.52
N SER A 339 7.58 9.45 -5.69
CA SER A 339 8.30 10.72 -5.90
C SER A 339 9.05 10.78 -7.24
N SER A 340 9.62 9.66 -7.70
CA SER A 340 10.37 9.56 -8.97
C SER A 340 9.49 9.66 -10.23
N ARG A 341 8.18 9.42 -10.11
CA ARG A 341 7.28 9.42 -11.26
C ARG A 341 7.06 10.83 -11.82
N VAL A 342 7.03 10.94 -13.14
CA VAL A 342 6.58 12.14 -13.84
C VAL A 342 5.06 12.26 -13.69
N ASN A 343 4.57 13.44 -13.37
CA ASN A 343 3.15 13.69 -13.16
C ASN A 343 2.30 13.37 -14.40
N GLY A 344 1.06 12.94 -14.16
CA GLY A 344 0.04 12.86 -15.20
C GLY A 344 -0.37 14.22 -15.74
N LYS A 345 -1.21 14.22 -16.77
CA LYS A 345 -1.75 15.45 -17.42
C LYS A 345 -2.82 16.06 -16.53
N TYR A 346 -2.66 17.32 -16.18
CA TYR A 346 -3.55 18.04 -15.28
C TYR A 346 -4.55 18.90 -16.03
N ILE A 347 -5.84 18.70 -15.79
CA ILE A 347 -6.95 19.38 -16.48
C ILE A 347 -7.82 20.07 -15.45
N VAL A 348 -8.08 21.37 -15.62
CA VAL A 348 -9.00 22.12 -14.79
C VAL A 348 -10.30 22.44 -15.54
N VAL A 349 -11.43 22.14 -14.92
CA VAL A 349 -12.77 22.48 -15.42
C VAL A 349 -13.26 23.74 -14.71
N ALA A 350 -13.53 24.79 -15.48
CA ALA A 350 -14.05 26.06 -14.98
C ALA A 350 -15.31 26.46 -15.73
N GLY A 351 -16.17 27.24 -15.11
CA GLY A 351 -17.29 27.91 -15.77
C GLY A 351 -16.83 29.30 -16.27
N ILE A 352 -17.50 29.84 -17.28
CA ILE A 352 -17.22 31.22 -17.74
C ILE A 352 -17.63 32.21 -16.65
N THR A 353 -18.85 32.11 -16.14
CA THR A 353 -19.40 32.99 -15.10
C THR A 353 -20.32 32.21 -14.16
N PRO A 354 -20.40 32.56 -12.87
CA PRO A 354 -21.29 31.87 -11.93
C PRO A 354 -22.76 32.13 -12.22
N THR A 355 -23.60 31.12 -12.00
CA THR A 355 -25.06 31.22 -12.11
C THR A 355 -25.74 30.83 -10.79
N PRO A 356 -26.99 31.30 -10.52
CA PRO A 356 -27.69 30.95 -9.29
C PRO A 356 -27.95 29.45 -9.09
N LEU A 357 -28.10 28.69 -10.20
CA LEU A 357 -28.42 27.27 -10.19
C LEU A 357 -27.19 26.36 -10.32
N GLY A 358 -26.02 26.94 -10.54
CA GLY A 358 -24.79 26.20 -10.83
C GLY A 358 -24.50 26.05 -12.32
N GLU A 359 -23.26 25.74 -12.67
CA GLU A 359 -22.74 25.74 -14.06
C GLU A 359 -22.44 24.31 -14.58
N GLY A 360 -22.73 23.27 -13.79
CA GLY A 360 -22.48 21.87 -14.18
C GLY A 360 -20.98 21.46 -14.17
N LYS A 361 -20.09 22.21 -13.51
CA LYS A 361 -18.66 21.89 -13.47
C LYS A 361 -18.35 20.52 -12.91
N SER A 362 -18.94 20.18 -11.76
CA SER A 362 -18.72 18.86 -11.14
C SER A 362 -19.23 17.73 -12.02
N THR A 363 -20.40 17.90 -12.66
CA THR A 363 -20.94 16.94 -13.63
C THR A 363 -20.00 16.78 -14.84
N THR A 364 -19.43 17.89 -15.35
CA THR A 364 -18.46 17.87 -16.47
C THR A 364 -17.14 17.20 -16.03
N THR A 365 -16.63 17.52 -14.84
CA THR A 365 -15.40 16.93 -14.29
C THR A 365 -15.52 15.42 -14.16
N ILE A 366 -16.61 14.94 -13.56
CA ILE A 366 -16.86 13.53 -13.35
C ILE A 366 -17.12 12.84 -14.70
N GLY A 367 -17.94 13.42 -15.57
CA GLY A 367 -18.25 12.87 -16.90
C GLY A 367 -17.00 12.77 -17.79
N LEU A 368 -16.11 13.76 -17.75
CA LEU A 368 -14.85 13.70 -18.48
C LEU A 368 -13.92 12.61 -17.93
N ALA A 369 -13.86 12.45 -16.59
CA ALA A 369 -13.10 11.38 -15.99
C ALA A 369 -13.66 9.99 -16.37
N GLN A 370 -14.98 9.82 -16.37
CA GLN A 370 -15.64 8.60 -16.85
C GLN A 370 -15.35 8.33 -18.34
N ALA A 371 -15.41 9.36 -19.19
CA ALA A 371 -15.12 9.21 -20.60
C ALA A 371 -13.67 8.75 -20.84
N LEU A 372 -12.71 9.37 -20.17
CA LEU A 372 -11.29 8.99 -20.27
C LEU A 372 -11.00 7.62 -19.67
N GLY A 373 -11.48 7.36 -18.45
CA GLY A 373 -11.21 6.11 -17.73
C GLY A 373 -12.04 4.94 -18.24
N GLY A 374 -13.35 5.12 -18.32
CA GLY A 374 -14.28 4.08 -18.70
C GLY A 374 -14.29 3.73 -20.19
N HIS A 375 -14.39 4.74 -21.07
CA HIS A 375 -14.59 4.52 -22.50
C HIS A 375 -13.26 4.53 -23.28
N LEU A 376 -12.34 5.46 -22.98
CA LEU A 376 -11.06 5.53 -23.66
C LEU A 376 -9.96 4.69 -23.03
N ARG A 377 -10.26 4.00 -21.92
CA ARG A 377 -9.32 3.12 -21.22
C ARG A 377 -7.97 3.78 -20.89
N ARG A 378 -8.01 5.07 -20.51
CA ARG A 378 -6.83 5.81 -20.08
C ARG A 378 -6.83 5.90 -18.55
N PRO A 379 -5.66 5.88 -17.88
CA PRO A 379 -5.60 6.21 -16.46
C PRO A 379 -6.21 7.60 -16.26
N ALA A 380 -7.28 7.68 -15.47
CA ALA A 380 -7.98 8.94 -15.24
C ALA A 380 -8.49 9.03 -13.80
N PHE A 381 -8.35 10.21 -13.20
CA PHE A 381 -8.77 10.52 -11.85
C PHE A 381 -9.59 11.80 -11.84
N ALA A 382 -10.65 11.85 -11.06
CA ALA A 382 -11.30 13.11 -10.73
C ALA A 382 -10.85 13.58 -9.33
N CYS A 383 -10.62 14.89 -9.17
CA CYS A 383 -10.37 15.51 -7.87
C CYS A 383 -11.42 16.57 -7.63
N VAL A 384 -12.32 16.31 -6.67
CA VAL A 384 -13.46 17.17 -6.37
C VAL A 384 -13.49 17.60 -4.91
N ARG A 385 -14.22 18.67 -4.64
CA ARG A 385 -14.41 19.16 -3.27
C ARG A 385 -15.38 18.27 -2.51
N GLN A 386 -15.14 18.12 -1.20
CA GLN A 386 -16.13 17.61 -0.28
C GLN A 386 -17.28 18.61 -0.13
N PRO A 387 -18.55 18.21 -0.32
CA PRO A 387 -19.69 19.10 -0.15
C PRO A 387 -19.91 19.44 1.32
N SER A 388 -20.53 20.62 1.54
CA SER A 388 -21.18 20.95 2.81
C SER A 388 -22.66 20.61 2.74
N GLN A 389 -23.33 20.58 3.90
CA GLN A 389 -24.78 20.36 3.94
C GLN A 389 -25.58 21.52 3.29
N GLY A 390 -24.97 22.72 3.22
CA GLY A 390 -25.54 23.86 2.51
C GLY A 390 -26.85 24.39 3.11
N PRO A 391 -27.47 25.41 2.46
CA PRO A 391 -28.77 25.92 2.87
C PRO A 391 -29.93 25.01 2.45
N THR A 392 -29.72 24.21 1.43
CA THR A 392 -30.69 23.23 0.91
C THR A 392 -29.92 21.98 0.53
N PHE A 393 -30.24 20.91 1.18
CA PHE A 393 -29.58 19.61 0.98
C PHE A 393 -29.51 19.22 -0.51
N GLY A 394 -28.30 19.00 -1.01
CA GLY A 394 -28.03 18.55 -2.38
C GLY A 394 -28.10 19.62 -3.49
N ILE A 395 -28.45 20.88 -3.20
CA ILE A 395 -28.62 21.92 -4.22
C ILE A 395 -27.42 22.88 -4.34
N LYS A 396 -26.72 23.16 -3.26
CA LYS A 396 -25.52 24.04 -3.23
C LYS A 396 -24.46 23.52 -2.29
N GLY A 397 -23.21 23.74 -2.68
CA GLY A 397 -22.05 23.39 -1.85
C GLY A 397 -21.17 22.26 -2.38
N GLY A 398 -21.37 21.85 -3.61
CA GLY A 398 -20.79 20.66 -4.24
C GLY A 398 -21.81 19.51 -4.20
N ALA A 399 -21.81 18.70 -5.23
CA ALA A 399 -22.65 17.52 -5.33
C ALA A 399 -21.83 16.36 -5.92
N ALA A 400 -22.32 15.14 -5.74
CA ALA A 400 -21.72 13.94 -6.33
C ALA A 400 -21.73 13.93 -7.87
N GLY A 401 -22.16 14.99 -8.52
CA GLY A 401 -22.50 15.08 -9.95
C GLY A 401 -24.00 14.94 -10.15
N GLY A 402 -24.46 14.54 -11.33
CA GLY A 402 -25.88 14.35 -11.65
C GLY A 402 -26.09 13.47 -12.87
N GLY A 403 -27.27 12.85 -12.96
CA GLY A 403 -27.60 11.89 -14.00
C GLY A 403 -26.59 10.73 -14.02
N TYR A 404 -26.11 10.40 -15.20
CA TYR A 404 -25.11 9.33 -15.39
C TYR A 404 -23.65 9.80 -15.16
N SER A 405 -23.45 11.01 -14.68
CA SER A 405 -22.14 11.55 -14.32
C SER A 405 -22.07 11.78 -12.81
N GLN A 406 -21.85 10.72 -12.05
CA GLN A 406 -21.92 10.74 -10.58
C GLN A 406 -20.78 9.97 -9.91
N VAL A 407 -20.44 10.42 -8.70
CA VAL A 407 -19.64 9.67 -7.71
C VAL A 407 -20.59 8.83 -6.85
N ILE A 408 -20.25 7.58 -6.62
CA ILE A 408 -21.08 6.62 -5.88
C ILE A 408 -20.33 6.02 -4.67
N PRO A 409 -21.07 5.68 -3.59
CA PRO A 409 -22.49 5.97 -3.33
C PRO A 409 -22.77 7.47 -3.14
N MET A 410 -23.81 7.98 -3.78
CA MET A 410 -24.15 9.41 -3.76
C MET A 410 -24.49 9.89 -2.34
N GLU A 411 -25.20 9.08 -1.58
CA GLU A 411 -25.57 9.41 -0.20
C GLU A 411 -24.32 9.57 0.69
N GLU A 412 -23.34 8.68 0.58
CA GLU A 412 -22.13 8.75 1.38
C GLU A 412 -21.28 9.97 1.02
N PHE A 413 -21.22 10.31 -0.27
CA PHE A 413 -20.53 11.51 -0.74
C PHE A 413 -21.18 12.79 -0.21
N ASN A 414 -22.49 12.91 -0.30
CA ASN A 414 -23.23 14.13 0.03
C ASN A 414 -23.48 14.33 1.53
N LEU A 415 -23.34 13.28 2.37
CA LEU A 415 -23.61 13.36 3.82
C LEU A 415 -22.29 13.65 4.59
N HIS A 416 -21.84 12.67 5.35
CA HIS A 416 -20.74 12.88 6.29
C HIS A 416 -19.38 12.38 5.77
N LEU A 417 -19.40 11.64 4.67
CA LEU A 417 -18.23 11.00 4.04
C LEU A 417 -17.41 10.23 5.10
N THR A 418 -16.27 10.76 5.53
CA THR A 418 -15.39 10.19 6.56
C THR A 418 -15.29 11.08 7.82
N GLY A 419 -16.06 12.16 7.88
CA GLY A 419 -16.11 13.06 9.03
C GLY A 419 -15.17 14.26 8.97
N ASP A 420 -14.59 14.59 7.82
CA ASP A 420 -13.62 15.70 7.70
C ASP A 420 -14.24 17.05 8.06
N ASN A 421 -15.49 17.32 7.64
CA ASN A 421 -16.21 18.53 8.05
C ASN A 421 -16.40 18.62 9.57
N HIS A 422 -16.64 17.48 10.23
CA HIS A 422 -16.72 17.44 11.70
C HIS A 422 -15.36 17.76 12.34
N ALA A 423 -14.26 17.23 11.81
CA ALA A 423 -12.90 17.55 12.30
C ALA A 423 -12.58 19.04 12.16
N VAL A 424 -12.93 19.63 11.02
CA VAL A 424 -12.80 21.08 10.78
C VAL A 424 -13.64 21.89 11.76
N MET A 425 -14.91 21.50 11.97
CA MET A 425 -15.78 22.17 12.96
C MET A 425 -15.20 22.09 14.37
N ALA A 426 -14.73 20.91 14.79
CA ALA A 426 -14.16 20.70 16.11
C ALA A 426 -12.91 21.58 16.31
N ALA A 427 -12.01 21.63 15.33
CA ALA A 427 -10.81 22.47 15.38
C ALA A 427 -11.17 23.97 15.45
N ASN A 428 -12.01 24.44 14.54
CA ASN A 428 -12.43 25.84 14.50
C ASN A 428 -13.13 26.30 15.80
N ASN A 429 -14.02 25.46 16.33
CA ASN A 429 -14.79 25.80 17.53
C ASN A 429 -13.96 25.68 18.80
N LEU A 430 -12.96 24.75 18.84
CA LEU A 430 -11.96 24.73 19.90
C LEU A 430 -11.18 26.05 19.96
N LEU A 431 -10.74 26.57 18.80
CA LEU A 431 -10.03 27.85 18.73
C LEU A 431 -10.93 29.01 19.20
N ALA A 432 -12.20 29.05 18.75
CA ALA A 432 -13.16 30.05 19.19
C ALA A 432 -13.37 30.04 20.73
N ALA A 433 -13.52 28.84 21.31
CA ALA A 433 -13.65 28.67 22.76
C ALA A 433 -12.38 29.09 23.52
N ALA A 434 -11.20 28.78 22.96
CA ALA A 434 -9.92 29.17 23.54
C ALA A 434 -9.74 30.70 23.58
N ILE A 435 -10.15 31.40 22.51
CA ILE A 435 -10.15 32.88 22.44
C ILE A 435 -11.00 33.47 23.57
N ASP A 436 -12.27 33.04 23.65
CA ASP A 436 -13.22 33.56 24.64
C ASP A 436 -12.75 33.26 26.07
N THR A 437 -12.28 32.04 26.33
CA THR A 437 -11.73 31.65 27.64
C THR A 437 -10.49 32.46 28.00
N ARG A 438 -9.62 32.73 27.04
CA ARG A 438 -8.40 33.51 27.27
C ARG A 438 -8.73 34.95 27.66
N MET A 439 -9.62 35.61 26.92
CA MET A 439 -10.06 36.96 27.23
C MET A 439 -10.70 37.02 28.62
N PHE A 440 -11.56 36.05 28.96
CA PHE A 440 -12.18 35.96 30.28
C PHE A 440 -11.17 35.81 31.41
N HIS A 441 -10.18 34.91 31.25
CA HIS A 441 -9.13 34.73 32.27
C HIS A 441 -8.26 35.96 32.42
N GLU A 442 -7.88 36.63 31.35
CA GLU A 442 -7.09 37.88 31.42
C GLU A 442 -7.84 39.00 32.09
N ALA A 443 -9.15 39.06 31.95
CA ALA A 443 -10.01 40.06 32.61
C ALA A 443 -10.25 39.78 34.11
N THR A 444 -10.19 38.52 34.54
CA THR A 444 -10.62 38.10 35.87
C THR A 444 -9.51 37.61 36.79
N GLN A 445 -8.29 37.39 36.28
CA GLN A 445 -7.17 36.82 37.03
C GLN A 445 -5.96 37.77 37.10
N SER A 446 -5.15 37.61 38.15
CA SER A 446 -3.88 38.33 38.29
C SER A 446 -2.81 37.74 37.36
N ASP A 447 -1.76 38.51 37.08
CA ASP A 447 -0.62 38.08 36.23
C ASP A 447 0.05 36.82 36.76
N THR A 448 0.22 36.72 38.08
CA THR A 448 0.78 35.54 38.74
C THR A 448 -0.10 34.31 38.53
N ALA A 449 -1.42 34.43 38.73
CA ALA A 449 -2.34 33.33 38.55
C ALA A 449 -2.39 32.84 37.08
N LEU A 450 -2.32 33.76 36.10
CA LEU A 450 -2.22 33.44 34.69
C LEU A 450 -0.90 32.73 34.37
N TYR A 451 0.22 33.23 34.90
CA TYR A 451 1.53 32.64 34.69
C TYR A 451 1.62 31.23 35.25
N ASP A 452 1.16 31.04 36.51
CA ASP A 452 1.15 29.73 37.17
C ASP A 452 0.29 28.69 36.46
N ARG A 453 -0.83 29.14 35.87
CA ARG A 453 -1.70 28.26 35.05
C ARG A 453 -1.01 27.82 33.74
N LEU A 454 -0.26 28.73 33.09
CA LEU A 454 0.46 28.40 31.86
C LEU A 454 1.69 27.53 32.11
N THR A 455 2.36 27.73 33.24
CA THR A 455 3.59 27.03 33.64
C THR A 455 3.39 26.31 34.98
N PRO A 456 2.52 25.30 35.06
CA PRO A 456 2.23 24.63 36.32
C PRO A 456 3.48 23.93 36.87
N CYS A 457 3.68 24.09 38.19
CA CYS A 457 4.75 23.41 38.91
C CYS A 457 4.38 21.93 39.08
N GLN A 458 5.09 21.03 38.42
CA GLN A 458 4.92 19.59 38.58
C GLN A 458 6.14 19.00 39.29
N LYS A 459 5.95 18.36 40.45
CA LYS A 459 7.03 17.78 41.25
C LYS A 459 8.16 18.77 41.56
N GLY A 460 7.83 20.02 41.81
CA GLY A 460 8.80 21.07 42.12
C GLY A 460 9.51 21.69 40.90
N VAL A 461 9.16 21.32 39.68
CA VAL A 461 9.79 21.83 38.45
C VAL A 461 8.77 22.47 37.52
N ARG A 462 9.08 23.66 37.02
CA ARG A 462 8.35 24.33 35.92
C ARG A 462 9.10 24.12 34.59
N LYS A 463 8.38 23.97 33.50
CA LYS A 463 8.97 23.87 32.15
C LYS A 463 8.13 24.63 31.14
N PHE A 464 8.80 25.23 30.15
CA PHE A 464 8.13 25.77 28.98
C PHE A 464 7.88 24.65 27.94
N ALA A 465 6.69 24.61 27.39
CA ALA A 465 6.43 23.81 26.19
C ALA A 465 7.11 24.45 24.95
N PRO A 466 7.42 23.68 23.89
CA PRO A 466 8.07 24.23 22.69
C PRO A 466 7.38 25.44 22.07
N VAL A 467 6.05 25.47 22.05
CA VAL A 467 5.26 26.62 21.58
C VAL A 467 5.43 27.85 22.45
N MET A 468 5.64 27.70 23.76
CA MET A 468 5.91 28.78 24.70
C MET A 468 7.28 29.40 24.47
N LEU A 469 8.28 28.59 24.10
CA LEU A 469 9.62 29.07 23.72
C LEU A 469 9.56 29.92 22.43
N LYS A 470 8.67 29.56 21.47
CA LYS A 470 8.40 30.37 20.26
C LYS A 470 7.83 31.75 20.64
N ARG A 471 6.89 31.78 21.60
CA ARG A 471 6.32 33.04 22.12
C ARG A 471 7.36 33.89 22.87
N LEU A 472 8.20 33.32 23.74
CA LEU A 472 9.29 34.03 24.43
C LEU A 472 10.22 34.72 23.42
N ARG A 473 10.60 34.01 22.34
CA ARG A 473 11.42 34.61 21.27
C ARG A 473 10.74 35.78 20.58
N LYS A 474 9.41 35.66 20.29
CA LYS A 474 8.62 36.76 19.72
C LYS A 474 8.62 37.98 20.65
N LEU A 475 8.58 37.78 21.97
CA LEU A 475 8.68 38.83 23.00
C LEU A 475 10.11 39.30 23.28
N GLN A 476 11.12 38.80 22.58
CA GLN A 476 12.55 39.07 22.80
C GLN A 476 13.03 38.69 24.23
N ILE A 477 12.42 37.67 24.84
CA ILE A 477 12.82 37.09 26.11
C ILE A 477 13.68 35.88 25.84
N HIS A 478 14.99 35.96 26.17
CA HIS A 478 15.96 34.90 25.84
C HIS A 478 16.13 33.85 26.96
N LYS A 479 15.34 33.96 28.04
CA LYS A 479 15.36 33.02 29.17
C LYS A 479 14.54 31.78 28.84
N THR A 480 15.06 30.63 29.19
CA THR A 480 14.42 29.32 28.95
C THR A 480 13.94 28.62 30.22
N ASP A 481 14.34 29.16 31.39
CA ASP A 481 13.87 28.72 32.69
C ASP A 481 12.68 29.57 33.15
N PRO A 482 11.48 28.98 33.41
CA PRO A 482 10.29 29.71 33.85
C PRO A 482 10.51 30.46 35.17
N ASP A 483 11.32 29.93 36.08
CA ASP A 483 11.54 30.54 37.38
C ASP A 483 12.50 31.77 37.32
N ALA A 484 13.28 31.86 36.25
CA ALA A 484 14.22 32.97 36.02
C ALA A 484 13.61 34.23 35.41
N LEU A 485 12.30 34.22 35.04
CA LEU A 485 11.64 35.39 34.47
C LEU A 485 11.36 36.44 35.56
N THR A 486 11.60 37.73 35.22
CA THR A 486 11.18 38.87 36.05
C THR A 486 9.65 38.99 36.06
N GLU A 487 9.10 39.79 36.98
CA GLU A 487 7.64 40.04 37.05
C GLU A 487 7.11 40.64 35.75
N ASP A 488 7.84 41.58 35.14
CA ASP A 488 7.45 42.19 33.87
C ASP A 488 7.48 41.15 32.72
N GLU A 489 8.55 40.32 32.65
CA GLU A 489 8.64 39.26 31.66
C GLU A 489 7.53 38.22 31.84
N ARG A 490 7.19 37.83 33.08
CA ARG A 490 6.07 36.94 33.39
C ARG A 490 4.73 37.54 32.92
N ARG A 491 4.49 38.83 33.22
CA ARG A 491 3.30 39.54 32.77
C ARG A 491 3.21 39.58 31.24
N ARG A 492 4.26 39.99 30.55
CA ARG A 492 4.33 40.04 29.07
C ARG A 492 4.12 38.68 28.43
N PHE A 493 4.66 37.63 29.03
CA PHE A 493 4.46 36.26 28.57
C PHE A 493 3.03 35.79 28.85
N ALA A 494 2.51 36.04 30.04
CA ALA A 494 1.22 35.52 30.49
C ALA A 494 0.02 36.23 29.84
N ARG A 495 0.11 37.49 29.45
CA ARG A 495 -0.98 38.23 28.80
C ARG A 495 -0.80 38.33 27.30
N LEU A 496 -1.89 38.10 26.58
CA LEU A 496 -2.01 38.39 25.14
C LEU A 496 -2.57 39.78 24.90
N ASP A 497 -3.26 40.35 25.88
CA ASP A 497 -3.94 41.62 25.84
C ASP A 497 -4.85 41.78 24.60
N ILE A 498 -5.64 40.72 24.31
CA ILE A 498 -6.51 40.63 23.12
C ILE A 498 -7.47 41.83 23.12
N ASP A 499 -7.53 42.53 22.00
CA ASP A 499 -8.57 43.53 21.77
C ASP A 499 -9.88 42.82 21.32
N PRO A 500 -10.95 42.83 22.16
CA PRO A 500 -12.21 42.16 21.82
C PRO A 500 -12.85 42.68 20.52
N ALA A 501 -12.59 43.92 20.13
CA ALA A 501 -13.12 44.53 18.92
C ALA A 501 -12.44 44.02 17.66
N SER A 502 -11.19 43.53 17.78
CA SER A 502 -10.41 42.96 16.67
C SER A 502 -10.74 41.52 16.36
N VAL A 503 -11.46 40.80 17.26
CA VAL A 503 -11.74 39.36 17.11
C VAL A 503 -12.84 39.13 16.08
N THR A 504 -12.45 38.72 14.90
CA THR A 504 -13.38 38.37 13.81
C THR A 504 -13.67 36.86 13.75
N TRP A 505 -12.99 36.04 14.56
CA TRP A 505 -13.13 34.59 14.58
C TRP A 505 -14.53 34.19 15.05
N ARG A 506 -15.23 33.41 14.17
CA ARG A 506 -16.56 32.88 14.46
C ARG A 506 -16.52 31.36 14.69
N ARG A 507 -17.56 30.85 15.31
CA ARG A 507 -17.82 29.43 15.36
C ARG A 507 -18.36 28.96 14.02
N VAL A 508 -18.34 27.64 13.77
CA VAL A 508 -18.91 27.06 12.55
C VAL A 508 -19.82 25.88 12.88
N VAL A 509 -20.80 25.69 11.99
CA VAL A 509 -21.70 24.56 11.99
C VAL A 509 -21.93 24.13 10.53
N ASP A 510 -22.12 22.83 10.27
CA ASP A 510 -22.27 22.35 8.89
C ASP A 510 -23.73 22.49 8.37
N THR A 511 -24.42 23.51 8.79
CA THR A 511 -25.73 23.95 8.31
C THR A 511 -25.74 25.46 8.16
N ASN A 512 -26.50 25.96 7.20
CA ASN A 512 -26.63 27.40 7.01
C ASN A 512 -27.86 27.94 7.78
N ASP A 513 -27.68 28.26 9.05
CA ASP A 513 -28.72 28.81 9.90
C ASP A 513 -28.63 30.35 9.99
N ARG A 514 -29.65 31.04 9.48
CA ARG A 514 -29.71 32.53 9.50
C ARG A 514 -29.82 33.10 10.89
N TYR A 515 -30.46 32.39 11.82
CA TYR A 515 -30.64 32.87 13.20
C TYR A 515 -29.33 32.81 14.00
N LEU A 516 -28.39 31.98 13.60
CA LEU A 516 -27.07 31.89 14.23
C LEU A 516 -26.04 32.88 13.67
N ARG A 517 -26.37 33.65 12.64
CA ARG A 517 -25.43 34.62 12.02
C ARG A 517 -25.01 35.75 12.95
N GLN A 518 -25.86 36.10 13.90
CA GLN A 518 -25.55 37.10 14.92
C GLN A 518 -26.19 36.68 16.25
N ILE A 519 -25.34 36.36 17.22
CA ILE A 519 -25.74 35.98 18.58
C ILE A 519 -24.89 36.71 19.61
N THR A 520 -25.40 36.78 20.84
CA THR A 520 -24.61 37.19 21.99
C THR A 520 -24.21 35.98 22.79
N ILE A 521 -22.92 35.86 23.13
CA ILE A 521 -22.37 34.81 24.00
C ILE A 521 -21.93 35.41 25.35
N GLY A 522 -21.76 34.54 26.35
CA GLY A 522 -21.31 34.95 27.69
C GLY A 522 -22.42 35.53 28.57
N GLU A 523 -23.69 35.19 28.35
CA GLU A 523 -24.84 35.69 29.10
C GLU A 523 -25.12 34.91 30.39
N ALA A 524 -24.50 33.73 30.59
CA ALA A 524 -24.69 32.99 31.82
C ALA A 524 -24.02 33.70 33.04
N PRO A 525 -24.52 33.48 34.25
CA PRO A 525 -23.97 34.12 35.45
C PRO A 525 -22.50 33.79 35.72
N THR A 526 -22.04 32.67 35.24
CA THR A 526 -20.64 32.20 35.36
C THR A 526 -19.66 33.08 34.60
N GLU A 527 -20.08 33.74 33.52
CA GLU A 527 -19.29 34.63 32.67
C GLU A 527 -19.22 36.06 33.22
N LYS A 528 -19.85 36.35 34.38
CA LYS A 528 -19.72 37.59 35.15
C LYS A 528 -19.95 38.87 34.32
N GLY A 529 -20.83 38.83 33.33
CA GLY A 529 -21.15 39.94 32.45
C GLY A 529 -20.17 40.19 31.30
N PHE A 530 -19.19 39.30 31.07
CA PHE A 530 -18.31 39.36 29.92
C PHE A 530 -19.02 38.80 28.67
N THR A 531 -19.82 39.62 28.02
CA THR A 531 -20.57 39.30 26.83
C THR A 531 -19.86 39.73 25.55
N ARG A 532 -20.06 39.00 24.44
CA ARG A 532 -19.54 39.35 23.11
C ARG A 532 -20.55 38.99 22.02
N LYS A 533 -20.71 39.90 21.03
CA LYS A 533 -21.44 39.56 19.80
C LYS A 533 -20.56 38.75 18.88
N THR A 534 -21.11 37.67 18.32
CA THR A 534 -20.45 36.77 17.38
C THR A 534 -21.50 36.06 16.52
N GLY A 535 -21.14 34.96 15.85
CA GLY A 535 -22.08 34.16 15.08
C GLY A 535 -21.48 32.84 14.69
N PHE A 536 -22.26 32.08 13.93
CA PHE A 536 -21.84 30.86 13.29
C PHE A 536 -21.81 31.05 11.78
N ASP A 537 -20.74 30.59 11.16
CA ASP A 537 -20.62 30.43 9.71
C ASP A 537 -20.74 28.94 9.35
N ILE A 538 -20.88 28.60 8.07
CA ILE A 538 -20.85 27.21 7.63
C ILE A 538 -19.42 26.66 7.69
N ALA A 539 -19.25 25.36 8.02
CA ALA A 539 -17.94 24.73 8.26
C ALA A 539 -16.94 24.93 7.11
N VAL A 540 -17.40 24.86 5.88
CA VAL A 540 -16.56 25.04 4.67
C VAL A 540 -16.12 26.50 4.42
N ALA A 541 -16.66 27.43 5.17
CA ALA A 541 -16.23 28.83 5.16
C ALA A 541 -15.13 29.15 6.17
N SER A 542 -14.73 28.17 7.00
CA SER A 542 -13.68 28.35 8.01
C SER A 542 -12.29 28.45 7.41
N GLU A 543 -11.41 29.19 8.10
CA GLU A 543 -9.99 29.24 7.76
C GLU A 543 -9.33 27.85 7.91
N CYS A 544 -9.79 27.03 8.89
CA CYS A 544 -9.32 25.65 9.04
C CYS A 544 -9.55 24.81 7.78
N MET A 545 -10.68 24.98 7.07
CA MET A 545 -10.95 24.32 5.80
C MET A 545 -10.02 24.82 4.68
N ALA A 546 -9.74 26.13 4.63
CA ALA A 546 -8.82 26.71 3.67
C ALA A 546 -7.38 26.23 3.90
N VAL A 547 -6.96 26.16 5.16
CA VAL A 547 -5.66 25.61 5.56
C VAL A 547 -5.55 24.14 5.16
N LEU A 548 -6.56 23.31 5.43
CA LEU A 548 -6.59 21.89 5.02
C LEU A 548 -6.36 21.74 3.51
N ALA A 549 -7.03 22.57 2.71
CA ALA A 549 -6.95 22.49 1.25
C ALA A 549 -5.57 22.87 0.69
N LEU A 550 -4.80 23.71 1.37
CA LEU A 550 -3.50 24.19 0.95
C LEU A 550 -2.32 23.46 1.61
N SER A 551 -2.57 22.60 2.57
CA SER A 551 -1.53 21.86 3.27
C SER A 551 -0.95 20.73 2.43
N ARG A 552 0.38 20.52 2.54
CA ARG A 552 1.16 19.54 1.78
C ARG A 552 1.43 18.27 2.58
N ASP A 553 1.44 18.36 3.90
CA ASP A 553 1.63 17.27 4.83
C ASP A 553 1.13 17.66 6.23
N LEU A 554 1.23 16.76 7.20
CA LEU A 554 0.78 16.99 8.57
C LEU A 554 1.61 18.07 9.30
N SER A 555 2.89 18.21 8.99
CA SER A 555 3.77 19.23 9.58
C SER A 555 3.40 20.62 9.07
N ASP A 556 3.20 20.77 7.77
CA ASP A 556 2.73 21.99 7.11
C ASP A 556 1.33 22.38 7.63
N LEU A 557 0.42 21.40 7.75
CA LEU A 557 -0.90 21.62 8.37
C LEU A 557 -0.76 22.17 9.79
N ARG A 558 0.10 21.58 10.61
CA ARG A 558 0.33 22.02 11.99
C ARG A 558 0.89 23.44 12.05
N GLU A 559 1.81 23.77 11.18
CA GLU A 559 2.41 25.09 11.11
C GLU A 559 1.38 26.14 10.69
N ARG A 560 0.63 25.90 9.62
CA ARG A 560 -0.41 26.80 9.12
C ARG A 560 -1.52 27.02 10.14
N LEU A 561 -2.02 25.96 10.79
CA LEU A 561 -3.01 26.08 11.86
C LEU A 561 -2.49 26.93 13.03
N GLY A 562 -1.21 26.80 13.37
CA GLY A 562 -0.59 27.62 14.43
C GLY A 562 -0.45 29.09 14.06
N ASN A 563 -0.27 29.39 12.78
CA ASN A 563 -0.07 30.76 12.27
C ASN A 563 -1.38 31.49 11.94
N MET A 564 -2.56 30.85 12.05
CA MET A 564 -3.85 31.52 11.84
C MET A 564 -3.99 32.71 12.80
N VAL A 565 -4.28 33.87 12.25
CA VAL A 565 -4.45 35.13 13.02
C VAL A 565 -5.88 35.24 13.55
N ILE A 566 -6.05 35.34 14.87
CA ILE A 566 -7.35 35.37 15.54
C ILE A 566 -7.88 36.77 15.80
N GLY A 567 -7.02 37.75 15.75
CA GLY A 567 -7.27 39.15 16.05
C GLY A 567 -5.94 39.84 16.39
N SER A 568 -6.00 41.00 17.02
CA SER A 568 -4.83 41.77 17.47
C SER A 568 -4.87 42.02 18.98
N ASN A 569 -3.69 42.34 19.52
CA ASN A 569 -3.62 42.88 20.87
C ASN A 569 -4.04 44.39 20.87
N LYS A 570 -4.12 44.99 22.05
CA LYS A 570 -4.48 46.42 22.23
C LYS A 570 -3.47 47.36 21.56
N GLN A 571 -2.28 46.89 21.20
CA GLN A 571 -1.24 47.65 20.48
C GLN A 571 -1.35 47.48 18.96
N GLY A 572 -2.30 46.66 18.46
CA GLY A 572 -2.51 46.40 17.05
C GLY A 572 -1.64 45.27 16.47
N GLU A 573 -0.87 44.55 17.30
CA GLU A 573 -0.04 43.43 16.84
C GLU A 573 -0.87 42.14 16.67
N PRO A 574 -0.63 41.34 15.61
CA PRO A 574 -1.40 40.14 15.36
C PRO A 574 -1.14 39.04 16.41
N ILE A 575 -2.21 38.39 16.83
CA ILE A 575 -2.21 37.26 17.75
C ILE A 575 -2.58 36.02 16.96
N THR A 576 -1.79 34.94 17.11
CA THR A 576 -1.98 33.67 16.38
C THR A 576 -2.54 32.57 17.30
N ALA A 577 -2.98 31.46 16.68
CA ALA A 577 -3.41 30.27 17.40
C ALA A 577 -2.25 29.65 18.24
N ASP A 578 -1.00 29.79 17.81
CA ASP A 578 0.18 29.39 18.58
C ASP A 578 0.44 30.31 19.78
N ASP A 579 0.11 31.59 19.70
CA ASP A 579 0.17 32.49 20.85
C ASP A 579 -0.84 32.08 21.96
N LEU A 580 -2.01 31.53 21.57
CA LEU A 580 -2.96 30.90 22.49
C LEU A 580 -2.47 29.53 23.00
N GLY A 581 -1.53 28.91 22.32
CA GLY A 581 -0.99 27.57 22.65
C GLY A 581 -1.85 26.39 22.17
N VAL A 582 -2.81 26.59 21.28
CA VAL A 582 -3.78 25.57 20.86
C VAL A 582 -3.43 24.90 19.52
N GLY A 583 -2.49 25.42 18.74
CA GLY A 583 -2.17 24.92 17.40
C GLY A 583 -1.89 23.41 17.33
N GLY A 584 -1.27 22.81 18.37
CA GLY A 584 -1.08 21.36 18.47
C GLY A 584 -2.41 20.60 18.62
N ALA A 585 -3.33 21.09 19.42
CA ALA A 585 -4.65 20.48 19.59
C ALA A 585 -5.48 20.54 18.29
N LEU A 586 -5.40 21.66 17.54
CA LEU A 586 -6.05 21.79 16.23
C LEU A 586 -5.51 20.74 15.26
N ALA A 587 -4.19 20.55 15.20
CA ALA A 587 -3.56 19.56 14.33
C ALA A 587 -3.95 18.11 14.69
N VAL A 588 -4.08 17.79 15.98
CA VAL A 588 -4.54 16.46 16.43
C VAL A 588 -5.98 16.20 15.97
N LEU A 589 -6.89 17.19 16.11
CA LEU A 589 -8.26 17.07 15.64
C LEU A 589 -8.34 16.87 14.11
N MET A 590 -7.41 17.42 13.36
CA MET A 590 -7.35 17.39 11.90
C MET A 590 -6.46 16.27 11.34
N ARG A 591 -5.84 15.44 12.20
CA ARG A 591 -4.84 14.41 11.81
C ARG A 591 -5.33 13.46 10.72
N ASP A 592 -6.57 13.00 10.84
CA ASP A 592 -7.13 12.07 9.85
C ASP A 592 -7.80 12.80 8.69
N ALA A 593 -8.21 14.05 8.89
CA ALA A 593 -8.79 14.89 7.85
C ALA A 593 -7.77 15.32 6.77
N ILE A 594 -6.45 15.28 7.07
CA ILE A 594 -5.41 15.61 6.07
C ILE A 594 -5.31 14.57 4.93
N LYS A 595 -5.72 13.33 5.18
CA LYS A 595 -5.72 12.26 4.19
C LYS A 595 -6.89 12.42 3.22
N PRO A 596 -6.66 12.48 1.88
CA PRO A 596 -7.75 12.53 0.91
C PRO A 596 -8.63 11.28 0.94
N ASN A 597 -9.91 11.46 0.63
CA ASN A 597 -10.87 10.37 0.52
C ASN A 597 -10.88 9.82 -0.91
N LEU A 598 -10.84 8.50 -1.04
CA LEU A 598 -10.99 7.78 -2.30
C LEU A 598 -12.40 7.24 -2.41
N MET A 599 -13.04 7.51 -3.54
CA MET A 599 -14.31 6.97 -4.02
C MET A 599 -14.23 6.61 -5.49
N GLN A 600 -15.37 6.36 -6.15
CA GLN A 600 -15.42 6.00 -7.56
C GLN A 600 -16.66 6.60 -8.25
N THR A 601 -16.58 6.71 -9.57
CA THR A 601 -17.74 7.04 -10.41
C THR A 601 -18.63 5.83 -10.63
N LEU A 602 -19.80 6.02 -11.25
CA LEU A 602 -20.70 4.94 -11.68
C LEU A 602 -19.98 3.83 -12.46
N GLU A 603 -19.00 4.17 -13.29
CA GLU A 603 -18.27 3.24 -14.14
C GLU A 603 -16.95 2.75 -13.51
N GLY A 604 -16.67 3.12 -12.24
CA GLY A 604 -15.51 2.65 -11.50
C GLY A 604 -14.23 3.46 -11.72
N THR A 605 -14.31 4.65 -12.32
CA THR A 605 -13.17 5.58 -12.39
C THR A 605 -12.90 6.17 -11.00
N PRO A 606 -11.63 6.22 -10.52
CA PRO A 606 -11.31 6.71 -9.19
C PRO A 606 -11.56 8.21 -9.03
N VAL A 607 -12.03 8.59 -7.85
CA VAL A 607 -12.31 9.97 -7.47
C VAL A 607 -11.69 10.27 -6.11
N PHE A 608 -10.84 11.28 -6.06
CA PHE A 608 -10.41 11.87 -4.80
C PHE A 608 -11.37 12.97 -4.38
N VAL A 609 -11.87 12.87 -3.16
CA VAL A 609 -12.77 13.86 -2.54
C VAL A 609 -12.06 14.42 -1.32
N HIS A 610 -11.68 15.69 -1.37
CA HIS A 610 -10.94 16.24 -0.24
C HIS A 610 -11.05 17.75 -0.16
N ALA A 611 -11.23 18.25 1.09
CA ALA A 611 -11.50 19.63 1.43
C ALA A 611 -12.66 20.23 0.60
N GLY A 612 -13.19 21.35 1.01
CA GLY A 612 -14.35 21.93 0.34
C GLY A 612 -14.48 23.44 0.53
N PRO A 613 -13.37 24.22 0.51
CA PRO A 613 -13.46 25.66 0.77
C PRO A 613 -14.27 26.37 -0.29
N PHE A 614 -15.06 27.39 0.11
CA PHE A 614 -15.81 28.22 -0.84
C PHE A 614 -14.89 29.17 -1.60
N ALA A 615 -15.17 29.41 -2.87
CA ALA A 615 -14.38 30.28 -3.73
C ALA A 615 -14.47 31.77 -3.38
N ASN A 616 -15.55 32.22 -2.75
CA ASN A 616 -15.72 33.59 -2.28
C ASN A 616 -14.96 33.89 -0.97
N ILE A 617 -14.55 32.87 -0.26
CA ILE A 617 -13.85 33.01 1.05
C ILE A 617 -12.40 32.55 0.95
N ALA A 618 -12.13 31.48 0.20
CA ALA A 618 -10.80 30.93 -0.04
C ALA A 618 -10.56 30.77 -1.54
N HIS A 619 -10.09 29.60 -2.00
CA HIS A 619 -9.78 29.37 -3.42
C HIS A 619 -10.85 28.53 -4.17
N GLY A 620 -11.74 27.84 -3.46
CA GLY A 620 -12.87 27.11 -4.06
C GLY A 620 -12.49 25.87 -4.86
N ASN A 621 -11.41 25.18 -4.51
CA ASN A 621 -10.90 24.01 -5.21
C ASN A 621 -10.68 22.85 -4.25
N SER A 622 -10.50 21.63 -4.75
CA SER A 622 -10.03 20.50 -3.96
C SER A 622 -8.62 20.75 -3.41
N SER A 623 -8.14 19.89 -2.52
CA SER A 623 -6.84 20.08 -1.88
C SER A 623 -5.65 19.87 -2.82
N ILE A 624 -4.51 20.46 -2.44
CA ILE A 624 -3.21 20.22 -3.08
C ILE A 624 -2.84 18.73 -2.98
N LEU A 625 -3.07 18.10 -1.82
CA LEU A 625 -2.72 16.70 -1.59
C LEU A 625 -3.50 15.73 -2.48
N ALA A 626 -4.81 15.94 -2.65
CA ALA A 626 -5.63 15.10 -3.53
C ALA A 626 -5.12 15.14 -4.97
N ASP A 627 -4.82 16.35 -5.48
CA ASP A 627 -4.32 16.52 -6.84
C ASP A 627 -2.91 15.95 -7.00
N ALA A 628 -2.01 16.16 -6.03
CA ALA A 628 -0.65 15.64 -6.08
C ALA A 628 -0.62 14.10 -6.09
N ILE A 629 -1.40 13.46 -5.23
CA ILE A 629 -1.53 12.01 -5.19
C ILE A 629 -2.10 11.48 -6.52
N ALA A 630 -3.18 12.09 -7.01
CA ALA A 630 -3.79 11.71 -8.29
C ALA A 630 -2.82 11.86 -9.46
N LEU A 631 -2.04 12.96 -9.51
CA LEU A 631 -1.06 13.22 -10.54
C LEU A 631 0.09 12.21 -10.53
N LYS A 632 0.53 11.78 -9.36
CA LYS A 632 1.54 10.73 -9.24
C LYS A 632 0.99 9.36 -9.64
N LEU A 633 -0.23 9.03 -9.26
CA LEU A 633 -0.90 7.78 -9.67
C LEU A 633 -1.19 7.74 -11.18
N ALA A 634 -1.64 8.84 -11.77
CA ALA A 634 -1.82 9.00 -13.22
C ALA A 634 -0.50 9.17 -13.98
N GLY A 635 0.60 9.33 -13.27
CA GLY A 635 1.92 9.59 -13.81
C GLY A 635 2.52 8.39 -14.57
N ARG A 636 3.72 8.60 -15.10
CA ARG A 636 4.51 7.60 -15.81
C ARG A 636 5.91 7.51 -15.24
N GLU A 637 6.63 6.44 -15.53
CA GLU A 637 8.06 6.38 -15.27
C GLU A 637 8.82 7.33 -16.23
N ALA A 638 10.02 7.75 -15.85
CA ALA A 638 10.78 8.73 -16.62
C ALA A 638 11.17 8.24 -18.02
N ASP A 639 11.36 6.95 -18.20
CA ASP A 639 11.73 6.25 -19.45
C ASP A 639 10.51 5.86 -20.31
N GLU A 640 9.29 5.99 -19.82
CA GLU A 640 8.07 5.73 -20.59
C GLU A 640 7.72 6.88 -21.52
N PRO A 641 7.03 6.61 -22.66
CA PRO A 641 6.54 7.66 -23.56
C PRO A 641 5.60 8.65 -22.88
N ALA A 642 5.62 9.92 -23.28
CA ALA A 642 4.76 10.96 -22.69
C ALA A 642 3.25 10.66 -22.87
N GLU A 643 2.89 9.89 -23.89
CA GLU A 643 1.53 9.47 -24.20
C GLU A 643 0.97 8.43 -23.21
N SER A 644 1.85 7.73 -22.46
CA SER A 644 1.45 6.74 -21.44
C SER A 644 0.87 7.42 -20.20
N ALA A 645 1.22 8.69 -19.96
CA ALA A 645 0.68 9.48 -18.84
C ALA A 645 -0.85 9.58 -18.90
N GLY A 646 -1.48 9.32 -17.76
CA GLY A 646 -2.91 9.47 -17.55
C GLY A 646 -3.33 10.91 -17.27
N TYR A 647 -4.56 11.08 -16.84
CA TYR A 647 -5.21 12.37 -16.69
C TYR A 647 -5.74 12.57 -15.28
N VAL A 648 -5.61 13.80 -14.78
CA VAL A 648 -6.25 14.23 -13.52
C VAL A 648 -7.14 15.42 -13.85
N ILE A 649 -8.42 15.28 -13.56
CA ILE A 649 -9.43 16.29 -13.84
C ILE A 649 -9.89 16.89 -12.52
N THR A 650 -9.73 18.19 -12.35
CA THR A 650 -10.19 18.92 -11.17
C THR A 650 -11.12 20.07 -11.58
N GLU A 651 -11.84 20.62 -10.61
CA GLU A 651 -12.76 21.74 -10.84
C GLU A 651 -12.29 23.01 -10.15
N ALA A 652 -12.60 24.17 -10.75
CA ALA A 652 -12.47 25.48 -10.12
C ALA A 652 -13.86 26.04 -9.78
N GLY A 653 -14.06 26.45 -8.53
CA GLY A 653 -15.35 26.97 -8.05
C GLY A 653 -15.77 28.29 -8.69
N PHE A 654 -17.05 28.57 -8.75
CA PHE A 654 -17.63 29.76 -9.40
C PHE A 654 -17.23 29.86 -10.89
N GLY A 655 -16.96 31.06 -11.40
CA GLY A 655 -16.53 31.31 -12.76
C GLY A 655 -15.01 31.41 -12.91
N ALA A 656 -14.56 31.61 -14.15
CA ALA A 656 -13.15 31.74 -14.49
C ALA A 656 -12.51 32.97 -13.83
N ASP A 657 -13.28 34.04 -13.69
CA ASP A 657 -12.92 35.32 -13.09
C ASP A 657 -12.73 35.27 -11.56
N ILE A 658 -13.18 34.20 -10.91
CA ILE A 658 -13.05 34.00 -9.44
C ILE A 658 -12.28 32.71 -9.14
N GLY A 659 -12.89 31.55 -9.40
CA GLY A 659 -12.33 30.28 -8.98
C GLY A 659 -11.13 29.83 -9.78
N MET A 660 -11.11 30.03 -11.10
CA MET A 660 -9.95 29.69 -11.91
C MET A 660 -8.78 30.65 -11.68
N GLU A 661 -9.06 31.93 -11.47
CA GLU A 661 -8.03 32.90 -11.09
C GLU A 661 -7.37 32.49 -9.77
N LYS A 662 -8.17 32.16 -8.74
CA LYS A 662 -7.66 31.65 -7.46
C LYS A 662 -6.99 30.30 -7.57
N PHE A 663 -7.46 29.44 -8.46
CA PHE A 663 -6.81 28.18 -8.74
C PHE A 663 -5.36 28.42 -9.21
N CYS A 664 -5.15 29.30 -10.19
CA CYS A 664 -3.82 29.61 -10.68
C CYS A 664 -2.98 30.39 -9.66
N ASN A 665 -3.55 31.48 -9.09
CA ASN A 665 -2.80 32.44 -8.29
C ASN A 665 -2.59 32.00 -6.83
N ILE A 666 -3.40 31.05 -6.32
CA ILE A 666 -3.27 30.53 -4.95
C ILE A 666 -2.84 29.07 -5.00
N LYS A 667 -3.68 28.17 -5.52
CA LYS A 667 -3.44 26.72 -5.44
C LYS A 667 -2.22 26.28 -6.25
N CYS A 668 -2.14 26.66 -7.53
CA CYS A 668 -0.99 26.30 -8.38
C CYS A 668 0.30 26.97 -7.91
N ARG A 669 0.22 28.23 -7.51
CA ARG A 669 1.38 28.96 -6.98
C ARG A 669 1.94 28.31 -5.70
N GLU A 670 1.07 27.87 -4.80
CA GLU A 670 1.46 27.22 -3.55
C GLU A 670 1.96 25.79 -3.79
N SER A 671 1.35 25.05 -4.69
CA SER A 671 1.68 23.65 -4.97
C SER A 671 2.80 23.45 -5.99
N GLY A 672 3.06 24.42 -6.84
CA GLY A 672 3.94 24.28 -8.02
C GLY A 672 3.33 23.43 -9.15
N LEU A 673 2.05 23.00 -9.02
CA LEU A 673 1.36 22.25 -10.07
C LEU A 673 0.95 23.16 -11.23
N VAL A 674 1.08 22.65 -12.46
CA VAL A 674 0.76 23.38 -13.70
C VAL A 674 -0.30 22.58 -14.47
N PRO A 675 -1.51 23.14 -14.72
CA PRO A 675 -2.55 22.53 -15.53
C PRO A 675 -2.26 22.53 -17.02
#